data_499f05665d268c8e92c41c63a63cf31b
#
_entry.id   499f05665d268c8e92c41c63a63cf31b
#
_cell.length_a   1.000
_cell.length_b   1.000
_cell.length_c   1.000
_cell.angle_alpha   90.00
_cell.angle_beta   90.00
_cell.angle_gamma   90.00
#
_symmetry.space_group_name_H-M   'P 1'
#
loop_
_entity.id
_entity.type
_entity.pdbx_description
1 polymer ?
#
loop_
_entity_poly.entity_id
_entity_poly.type
_entity_poly.pdbx_seq_one_letter_code
_entity_poly.pdbx_strand_id
1 'polypeptide(L)'
;MISICRTKKDAENLFSALKMDMGGKILIITKNTEYKDFIVQEGLKKLGMLLNTSVLSMDEFYLRYAKGSYKFLSDLSMRLIIKKIIEMNKDEMPFLSYPSYMDLIFEAIKDASKKDIDLLEHGGEYKKIYEDYESLIKEGGYLGMNDTAELDPLKIKNADAIYFIGFNEINKKLSYLIDMAKKLDKKTKIFIEEDFASDDLMAYLKENADEVHLDEDNSGHFEKLAKKLFNEEIIDTDGINFVRADSVEAELDYALTDIKEKVLKEAYAYGDALIYLMDKSEERSLTEMLNSYEIPINKNSVFNLKDIVWQEKLYADILANEFETNGVSLLEMINKYTNDEMLLDKFEKIIAAIEEIYGKAISKETWIDLLKIAFKYEVYREKDRVPFGVSIYTADFDTLRHYKLIYIVGANMDNFPKTMSENFLLDNIYDEIGYDKSEYMSRLSKNLMKKLIKATDEKLTISYSAKTLSDSDQGASSLFNEFYIFDEENKINKWIVLDSLNAIKKSASLATNPEQKKYIEAYKGLSKTKYPDYDEINKLRNEGEASKYNGKFENYSTMAKVDEFLNNGFSVSFLGAYDTCPYSALLGYIYGIEPAEVDMKARNIGTYMHKVLEIYYSNFIGKKVIYDEALLEKTMELIKKTNEYADVYGFELENIETYIKDFIIYDEERMKKSNYVVKELEKKIKIYVDGYEIRGKIDRVDEDTLSGKLLLIDYKKSSSTKTHDSQLISYSLYYKPSGVDIDAAFIGISKFDDQIETMAPIQDDAEEIISEIISGVKSYNFPIIKSGKKSDCPAFCEFKNICKRGRE
;
A
#
# COMPACT_ATOMS: atom_id res chain seq x y z
N MET A 1 -28.91 -29.92 -23.80
CA MET A 1 -29.70 -29.82 -22.55
C MET A 1 -28.88 -29.03 -21.54
N ILE A 2 -29.43 -27.90 -21.07
CA ILE A 2 -28.81 -27.00 -20.10
C ILE A 2 -29.53 -27.11 -18.77
N SER A 3 -28.83 -27.50 -17.74
CA SER A 3 -29.37 -27.63 -16.39
C SER A 3 -28.68 -26.62 -15.44
N ILE A 4 -29.47 -25.85 -14.68
CA ILE A 4 -28.98 -24.96 -13.63
C ILE A 4 -29.02 -25.73 -12.31
N CYS A 5 -27.93 -25.72 -11.60
CA CYS A 5 -27.78 -26.38 -10.30
C CYS A 5 -27.33 -25.40 -9.23
N ARG A 6 -27.93 -25.42 -8.03
CA ARG A 6 -27.41 -24.67 -6.90
C ARG A 6 -26.06 -25.25 -6.47
N THR A 7 -25.07 -24.40 -6.25
CA THR A 7 -23.79 -24.82 -5.66
C THR A 7 -24.00 -25.11 -4.17
N LYS A 8 -23.67 -26.32 -3.75
CA LYS A 8 -23.69 -26.73 -2.34
C LYS A 8 -22.31 -26.57 -1.71
N LYS A 9 -22.27 -26.60 -0.37
CA LYS A 9 -21.04 -26.57 0.41
C LYS A 9 -19.99 -27.51 -0.21
N ASP A 10 -18.74 -27.04 -0.30
CA ASP A 10 -17.63 -27.78 -0.87
C ASP A 10 -17.91 -28.38 -2.28
N ALA A 11 -18.84 -27.77 -3.01
CA ALA A 11 -19.23 -28.22 -4.34
C ALA A 11 -19.66 -29.70 -4.42
N GLU A 12 -20.34 -30.22 -3.41
CA GLU A 12 -20.71 -31.64 -3.32
C GLU A 12 -21.55 -32.12 -4.52
N ASN A 13 -22.48 -31.31 -4.99
CA ASN A 13 -23.30 -31.65 -6.15
C ASN A 13 -22.48 -31.61 -7.47
N LEU A 14 -21.47 -30.74 -7.59
CA LEU A 14 -20.53 -30.78 -8.71
C LEU A 14 -19.76 -32.11 -8.72
N PHE A 15 -19.17 -32.51 -7.59
CA PHE A 15 -18.43 -33.78 -7.52
C PHE A 15 -19.33 -35.00 -7.69
N SER A 16 -20.58 -34.95 -7.24
CA SER A 16 -21.59 -35.99 -7.52
C SER A 16 -21.90 -36.08 -9.02
N ALA A 17 -22.08 -34.96 -9.69
CA ALA A 17 -22.28 -34.91 -11.13
C ALA A 17 -21.06 -35.43 -11.91
N LEU A 18 -19.84 -35.05 -11.49
CA LEU A 18 -18.60 -35.56 -12.05
C LEU A 18 -18.49 -37.07 -11.94
N LYS A 19 -18.85 -37.63 -10.77
CA LYS A 19 -18.84 -39.07 -10.54
C LYS A 19 -19.80 -39.81 -11.45
N MET A 20 -20.99 -39.25 -11.76
CA MET A 20 -21.95 -39.82 -12.66
C MET A 20 -21.49 -39.77 -14.10
N ASP A 21 -20.78 -38.70 -14.50
CA ASP A 21 -20.36 -38.47 -15.87
C ASP A 21 -18.91 -38.88 -16.18
N MET A 22 -18.24 -39.61 -15.27
CA MET A 22 -16.82 -40.02 -15.37
C MET A 22 -16.47 -40.85 -16.62
N GLY A 23 -17.43 -41.43 -17.32
CA GLY A 23 -17.20 -42.17 -18.57
C GLY A 23 -16.96 -41.28 -19.80
N GLY A 24 -17.29 -40.01 -19.74
CA GLY A 24 -17.16 -39.03 -20.82
C GLY A 24 -16.03 -38.02 -20.62
N LYS A 25 -15.75 -37.23 -21.65
CA LYS A 25 -14.83 -36.11 -21.59
C LYS A 25 -15.57 -34.88 -21.09
N ILE A 26 -15.19 -34.42 -19.92
CA ILE A 26 -15.83 -33.28 -19.24
C ILE A 26 -14.91 -32.05 -19.31
N LEU A 27 -15.48 -30.92 -19.70
CA LEU A 27 -14.82 -29.63 -19.71
C LEU A 27 -15.46 -28.75 -18.62
N ILE A 28 -14.69 -28.39 -17.60
CA ILE A 28 -15.12 -27.47 -16.54
C ILE A 28 -14.51 -26.11 -16.80
N ILE A 29 -15.38 -25.11 -16.91
CA ILE A 29 -15.01 -23.70 -17.08
C ILE A 29 -15.30 -22.98 -15.77
N THR A 30 -14.28 -22.38 -15.17
CA THR A 30 -14.37 -21.64 -13.92
C THR A 30 -14.21 -20.14 -14.15
N LYS A 31 -14.80 -19.34 -13.28
CA LYS A 31 -14.67 -17.90 -13.33
C LYS A 31 -13.20 -17.44 -13.31
N ASN A 32 -12.38 -18.03 -12.42
CA ASN A 32 -10.99 -17.67 -12.21
C ASN A 32 -10.13 -18.89 -11.82
N THR A 33 -8.84 -18.64 -11.61
CA THR A 33 -7.86 -19.67 -11.24
C THR A 33 -8.10 -20.24 -9.83
N GLU A 34 -8.64 -19.46 -8.88
CA GLU A 34 -8.91 -19.94 -7.52
C GLU A 34 -9.99 -21.03 -7.49
N TYR A 35 -11.09 -20.83 -8.24
CA TYR A 35 -12.10 -21.87 -8.42
C TYR A 35 -11.53 -23.11 -9.11
N LYS A 36 -10.68 -22.92 -10.12
CA LYS A 36 -9.98 -24.03 -10.79
C LYS A 36 -9.14 -24.84 -9.82
N ASP A 37 -8.27 -24.16 -9.04
CA ASP A 37 -7.39 -24.80 -8.08
C ASP A 37 -8.17 -25.55 -6.99
N PHE A 38 -9.25 -24.94 -6.49
CA PHE A 38 -10.15 -25.58 -5.54
C PHE A 38 -10.76 -26.86 -6.13
N ILE A 39 -11.31 -26.81 -7.34
CA ILE A 39 -11.95 -27.97 -7.96
C ILE A 39 -10.94 -29.10 -8.21
N VAL A 40 -9.72 -28.76 -8.65
CA VAL A 40 -8.69 -29.76 -8.89
C VAL A 40 -8.27 -30.41 -7.55
N GLN A 41 -8.02 -29.61 -6.51
CA GLN A 41 -7.57 -30.14 -5.22
C GLN A 41 -8.66 -30.98 -4.52
N GLU A 42 -9.87 -30.45 -4.40
CA GLU A 42 -10.98 -31.17 -3.77
C GLU A 42 -11.47 -32.36 -4.62
N GLY A 43 -11.42 -32.23 -5.96
CA GLY A 43 -11.73 -33.33 -6.86
C GLY A 43 -10.77 -34.52 -6.70
N LEU A 44 -9.46 -34.25 -6.60
CA LEU A 44 -8.46 -35.29 -6.32
C LEU A 44 -8.67 -35.91 -4.94
N LYS A 45 -9.03 -35.12 -3.94
CA LYS A 45 -9.29 -35.57 -2.58
C LYS A 45 -10.56 -36.43 -2.46
N LYS A 46 -11.67 -35.98 -3.07
CA LYS A 46 -12.98 -36.63 -2.97
C LYS A 46 -13.17 -37.80 -3.95
N LEU A 47 -12.59 -37.72 -5.15
CA LEU A 47 -12.76 -38.71 -6.23
C LEU A 47 -11.52 -39.58 -6.46
N GLY A 48 -10.38 -39.24 -5.85
CA GLY A 48 -9.11 -39.89 -6.04
C GLY A 48 -8.40 -39.53 -7.34
N MET A 49 -9.17 -39.21 -8.42
CA MET A 49 -8.66 -38.81 -9.72
C MET A 49 -9.73 -38.05 -10.52
N LEU A 50 -9.26 -37.22 -11.44
CA LEU A 50 -10.10 -36.48 -12.41
C LEU A 50 -9.83 -37.02 -13.81
N LEU A 51 -10.38 -38.21 -14.12
CA LEU A 51 -10.20 -38.84 -15.44
C LEU A 51 -11.02 -38.09 -16.48
N ASN A 52 -10.43 -37.92 -17.66
CA ASN A 52 -11.07 -37.27 -18.81
C ASN A 52 -11.68 -35.91 -18.54
N THR A 53 -11.23 -35.23 -17.48
CA THR A 53 -11.75 -33.94 -17.03
C THR A 53 -10.69 -32.87 -17.24
N SER A 54 -11.02 -31.80 -17.97
CA SER A 54 -10.20 -30.60 -18.11
C SER A 54 -10.84 -29.49 -17.30
N VAL A 55 -10.10 -28.91 -16.36
CA VAL A 55 -10.54 -27.75 -15.58
C VAL A 55 -9.75 -26.54 -16.02
N LEU A 56 -10.42 -25.52 -16.50
CA LEU A 56 -9.82 -24.30 -17.06
C LEU A 56 -10.50 -23.06 -16.48
N SER A 57 -9.75 -22.01 -16.23
CA SER A 57 -10.35 -20.69 -16.04
C SER A 57 -10.91 -20.17 -17.36
N MET A 58 -11.79 -19.18 -17.31
CA MET A 58 -12.38 -18.53 -18.49
C MET A 58 -11.30 -18.07 -19.48
N ASP A 59 -10.25 -17.40 -18.99
CA ASP A 59 -9.17 -16.88 -19.83
C ASP A 59 -8.32 -18.00 -20.44
N GLU A 60 -7.97 -19.04 -19.66
CA GLU A 60 -7.27 -20.22 -20.18
C GLU A 60 -8.10 -20.95 -21.26
N PHE A 61 -9.43 -20.97 -21.07
CA PHE A 61 -10.34 -21.56 -22.05
C PHE A 61 -10.27 -20.80 -23.37
N TYR A 62 -10.42 -19.47 -23.34
CA TYR A 62 -10.34 -18.66 -24.55
C TYR A 62 -8.99 -18.79 -25.25
N LEU A 63 -7.88 -18.71 -24.53
CA LEU A 63 -6.54 -18.90 -25.11
C LEU A 63 -6.38 -20.26 -25.80
N ARG A 64 -6.97 -21.32 -25.23
CA ARG A 64 -6.81 -22.70 -25.74
C ARG A 64 -7.72 -23.03 -26.93
N TYR A 65 -8.92 -22.45 -26.94
CA TYR A 65 -9.99 -22.86 -27.87
C TYR A 65 -10.34 -21.80 -28.92
N ALA A 66 -9.79 -20.60 -28.86
CA ALA A 66 -9.96 -19.59 -29.88
C ALA A 66 -9.42 -20.03 -31.24
N LYS A 67 -10.07 -19.55 -32.31
CA LYS A 67 -9.53 -19.58 -33.66
C LYS A 67 -8.45 -18.51 -33.79
N GLY A 68 -7.25 -18.89 -34.15
CA GLY A 68 -6.10 -17.99 -34.23
C GLY A 68 -5.20 -18.09 -33.02
N SER A 69 -4.15 -17.31 -33.02
CA SER A 69 -3.18 -17.23 -31.95
C SER A 69 -3.33 -15.87 -31.25
N TYR A 70 -4.01 -15.87 -30.13
CA TYR A 70 -4.13 -14.69 -29.29
C TYR A 70 -3.12 -14.73 -28.15
N LYS A 71 -2.70 -13.54 -27.72
CA LYS A 71 -1.81 -13.35 -26.57
C LYS A 71 -2.62 -12.90 -25.37
N PHE A 72 -2.18 -13.33 -24.19
CA PHE A 72 -2.76 -12.85 -22.93
C PHE A 72 -2.28 -11.43 -22.65
N LEU A 73 -3.22 -10.52 -22.37
CA LEU A 73 -2.92 -9.16 -21.97
C LEU A 73 -2.70 -9.11 -20.46
N SER A 74 -1.43 -9.11 -20.03
CA SER A 74 -1.09 -8.94 -18.61
C SER A 74 -1.28 -7.49 -18.15
N ASP A 75 -1.43 -7.28 -16.85
CA ASP A 75 -1.48 -5.92 -16.27
C ASP A 75 -0.24 -5.10 -16.64
N LEU A 76 0.95 -5.71 -16.69
CA LEU A 76 2.16 -5.07 -17.18
C LEU A 76 2.06 -4.69 -18.65
N SER A 77 1.67 -5.62 -19.51
CA SER A 77 1.52 -5.34 -20.95
C SER A 77 0.54 -4.20 -21.19
N MET A 78 -0.56 -4.18 -20.46
CA MET A 78 -1.55 -3.09 -20.52
C MET A 78 -0.93 -1.75 -20.11
N ARG A 79 -0.18 -1.68 -19.01
CA ARG A 79 0.52 -0.45 -18.57
C ARG A 79 1.58 0.01 -19.57
N LEU A 80 2.32 -0.93 -20.18
CA LEU A 80 3.30 -0.61 -21.23
C LEU A 80 2.62 -0.05 -22.49
N ILE A 81 1.48 -0.60 -22.89
CA ILE A 81 0.67 -0.07 -24.00
C ILE A 81 0.16 1.35 -23.66
N ILE A 82 -0.38 1.55 -22.46
CA ILE A 82 -0.84 2.87 -22.01
C ILE A 82 0.33 3.88 -22.00
N LYS A 83 1.50 3.48 -21.51
CA LYS A 83 2.70 4.33 -21.55
C LYS A 83 3.03 4.75 -22.98
N LYS A 84 2.98 3.82 -23.93
CA LYS A 84 3.19 4.08 -25.35
C LYS A 84 2.16 5.07 -25.92
N ILE A 85 0.89 4.92 -25.54
CA ILE A 85 -0.19 5.84 -25.94
C ILE A 85 0.06 7.24 -25.39
N ILE A 86 0.47 7.34 -24.12
CA ILE A 86 0.84 8.62 -23.50
C ILE A 86 1.99 9.29 -24.29
N GLU A 87 3.00 8.54 -24.67
CA GLU A 87 4.12 9.04 -25.46
C GLU A 87 3.70 9.50 -26.87
N MET A 88 2.76 8.82 -27.48
CA MET A 88 2.21 9.18 -28.81
C MET A 88 1.36 10.45 -28.75
N ASN A 89 0.66 10.70 -27.66
CA ASN A 89 -0.33 11.79 -27.54
C ASN A 89 0.13 12.99 -26.69
N LYS A 90 1.32 12.96 -26.08
CA LYS A 90 1.81 13.99 -25.14
C LYS A 90 1.88 15.41 -25.73
N ASP A 91 2.09 15.54 -27.04
CA ASP A 91 2.19 16.85 -27.71
C ASP A 91 0.80 17.46 -27.93
N GLU A 92 -0.25 16.64 -28.15
CA GLU A 92 -1.64 17.08 -28.30
C GLU A 92 -2.34 17.21 -26.95
N MET A 93 -1.95 16.36 -25.96
CA MET A 93 -2.51 16.30 -24.61
C MET A 93 -1.38 16.36 -23.57
N PRO A 94 -0.79 17.54 -23.29
CA PRO A 94 0.38 17.68 -22.41
C PRO A 94 0.14 17.17 -20.98
N PHE A 95 -1.11 17.20 -20.50
CA PHE A 95 -1.48 16.69 -19.17
C PHE A 95 -1.22 15.18 -19.00
N LEU A 96 -1.18 14.41 -20.09
CA LEU A 96 -0.85 12.99 -20.05
C LEU A 96 0.59 12.73 -19.57
N SER A 97 1.45 13.75 -19.58
CA SER A 97 2.82 13.65 -19.06
C SER A 97 2.88 13.49 -17.54
N TYR A 98 1.80 13.77 -16.80
CA TYR A 98 1.77 13.53 -15.36
C TYR A 98 1.67 12.02 -15.07
N PRO A 99 2.53 11.48 -14.21
CA PRO A 99 2.61 10.03 -13.94
C PRO A 99 1.32 9.38 -13.46
N SER A 100 0.45 10.14 -12.77
CA SER A 100 -0.84 9.66 -12.29
C SER A 100 -1.81 9.27 -13.41
N TYR A 101 -1.68 9.88 -14.61
CA TYR A 101 -2.58 9.54 -15.73
C TYR A 101 -2.43 8.10 -16.21
N MET A 102 -1.24 7.53 -16.14
CA MET A 102 -1.05 6.11 -16.47
C MET A 102 -1.91 5.20 -15.60
N ASP A 103 -1.95 5.46 -14.29
CA ASP A 103 -2.76 4.70 -13.35
C ASP A 103 -4.25 4.96 -13.54
N LEU A 104 -4.64 6.22 -13.74
CA LEU A 104 -6.04 6.58 -14.00
C LEU A 104 -6.59 5.93 -15.26
N ILE A 105 -5.83 5.93 -16.36
CA ILE A 105 -6.24 5.30 -17.62
C ILE A 105 -6.29 3.78 -17.44
N PHE A 106 -5.30 3.20 -16.78
CA PHE A 106 -5.28 1.75 -16.50
C PHE A 106 -6.52 1.31 -15.71
N GLU A 107 -6.82 2.00 -14.61
CA GLU A 107 -7.99 1.69 -13.79
C GLU A 107 -9.30 1.97 -14.54
N ALA A 108 -9.35 3.03 -15.35
CA ALA A 108 -10.53 3.34 -16.17
C ALA A 108 -10.84 2.22 -17.17
N ILE A 109 -9.84 1.76 -17.92
CA ILE A 109 -10.02 0.68 -18.89
C ILE A 109 -10.41 -0.62 -18.18
N LYS A 110 -9.74 -0.93 -17.06
CA LYS A 110 -9.96 -2.15 -16.30
C LYS A 110 -11.36 -2.20 -15.68
N ASP A 111 -11.82 -1.09 -15.13
CA ASP A 111 -13.11 -0.99 -14.48
C ASP A 111 -14.26 -0.97 -15.51
N ALA A 112 -14.11 -0.19 -16.59
CA ALA A 112 -15.06 -0.20 -17.70
C ALA A 112 -15.21 -1.60 -18.32
N SER A 113 -14.07 -2.30 -18.50
CA SER A 113 -14.09 -3.66 -19.01
C SER A 113 -14.84 -4.65 -18.12
N LYS A 114 -14.69 -4.52 -16.79
CA LYS A 114 -15.45 -5.35 -15.83
C LYS A 114 -16.95 -5.12 -15.88
N LYS A 115 -17.38 -3.93 -16.26
CA LYS A 115 -18.78 -3.49 -16.27
C LYS A 115 -19.42 -3.49 -17.66
N ASP A 116 -18.71 -3.99 -18.67
CA ASP A 116 -19.11 -3.96 -20.09
C ASP A 116 -19.43 -2.54 -20.62
N ILE A 117 -18.79 -1.49 -20.06
CA ILE A 117 -18.95 -0.11 -20.51
C ILE A 117 -18.13 0.14 -21.78
N ASP A 118 -18.75 0.68 -22.81
CA ASP A 118 -18.09 1.03 -24.06
C ASP A 118 -17.41 2.42 -23.94
N LEU A 119 -16.10 2.40 -23.73
CA LEU A 119 -15.29 3.64 -23.64
C LEU A 119 -15.17 4.38 -25.00
N LEU A 120 -15.41 3.70 -26.11
CA LEU A 120 -15.41 4.37 -27.41
C LEU A 120 -16.71 5.15 -27.65
N GLU A 121 -17.82 4.73 -27.03
CA GLU A 121 -19.08 5.46 -27.07
C GLU A 121 -19.11 6.62 -26.10
N HIS A 122 -18.67 6.40 -24.85
CA HIS A 122 -18.81 7.32 -23.72
C HIS A 122 -17.53 8.07 -23.35
N GLY A 123 -16.39 7.82 -24.02
CA GLY A 123 -15.08 8.33 -23.63
C GLY A 123 -14.84 9.84 -23.75
N GLY A 124 -15.78 10.62 -24.33
CA GLY A 124 -15.72 12.07 -24.42
C GLY A 124 -14.40 12.59 -25.00
N GLU A 125 -13.75 13.50 -24.30
CA GLU A 125 -12.44 14.08 -24.69
C GLU A 125 -11.26 13.07 -24.64
N TYR A 126 -11.41 11.96 -23.92
CA TYR A 126 -10.41 10.89 -23.81
C TYR A 126 -10.61 9.77 -24.84
N LYS A 127 -11.62 9.88 -25.70
CA LYS A 127 -11.97 8.87 -26.72
C LYS A 127 -10.76 8.46 -27.57
N LYS A 128 -9.91 9.41 -27.94
CA LYS A 128 -8.70 9.14 -28.73
C LYS A 128 -7.75 8.16 -28.02
N ILE A 129 -7.60 8.27 -26.70
CA ILE A 129 -6.76 7.36 -25.91
C ILE A 129 -7.31 5.92 -25.98
N TYR A 130 -8.62 5.78 -25.93
CA TYR A 130 -9.27 4.48 -26.00
C TYR A 130 -9.25 3.89 -27.42
N GLU A 131 -9.34 4.73 -28.45
CA GLU A 131 -9.17 4.31 -29.86
C GLU A 131 -7.75 3.80 -30.12
N ASP A 132 -6.73 4.53 -29.64
CA ASP A 132 -5.33 4.13 -29.76
C ASP A 132 -5.06 2.83 -28.97
N TYR A 133 -5.69 2.68 -27.79
CA TYR A 133 -5.58 1.46 -26.99
C TYR A 133 -6.15 0.25 -27.75
N GLU A 134 -7.36 0.33 -28.27
CA GLU A 134 -7.99 -0.73 -29.05
C GLU A 134 -7.19 -1.08 -30.31
N SER A 135 -6.61 -0.08 -30.98
CA SER A 135 -5.76 -0.31 -32.16
C SER A 135 -4.51 -1.10 -31.81
N LEU A 136 -3.79 -0.69 -30.76
CA LEU A 136 -2.57 -1.37 -30.31
C LEU A 136 -2.83 -2.79 -29.79
N ILE A 137 -3.96 -3.01 -29.10
CA ILE A 137 -4.39 -4.35 -28.67
C ILE A 137 -4.60 -5.26 -29.90
N LYS A 138 -5.32 -4.79 -30.92
CA LYS A 138 -5.58 -5.56 -32.15
C LYS A 138 -4.31 -5.82 -32.95
N GLU A 139 -3.47 -4.81 -33.15
CA GLU A 139 -2.19 -4.93 -33.85
C GLU A 139 -1.24 -5.91 -33.16
N GLY A 140 -1.19 -5.88 -31.83
CA GLY A 140 -0.39 -6.79 -31.01
C GLY A 140 -0.91 -8.23 -30.95
N GLY A 141 -2.14 -8.48 -31.45
CA GLY A 141 -2.79 -9.78 -31.36
C GLY A 141 -3.20 -10.15 -29.94
N TYR A 142 -3.46 -9.16 -29.08
CA TYR A 142 -3.96 -9.39 -27.73
C TYR A 142 -5.48 -9.60 -27.75
N LEU A 143 -5.95 -10.39 -26.78
CA LEU A 143 -7.36 -10.51 -26.48
C LEU A 143 -7.70 -9.52 -25.36
N GLY A 144 -8.57 -8.57 -25.64
CA GLY A 144 -9.07 -7.62 -24.64
C GLY A 144 -9.84 -8.33 -23.51
N MET A 145 -10.00 -7.67 -22.37
CA MET A 145 -10.63 -8.29 -21.19
C MET A 145 -12.06 -8.77 -21.46
N ASN A 146 -12.83 -8.04 -22.29
CA ASN A 146 -14.23 -8.39 -22.65
C ASN A 146 -14.39 -8.90 -24.09
N ASP A 147 -13.31 -9.06 -24.83
CA ASP A 147 -13.39 -9.54 -26.20
C ASP A 147 -13.79 -11.02 -26.25
N THR A 148 -14.73 -11.32 -27.11
CA THR A 148 -15.06 -12.70 -27.46
C THR A 148 -14.24 -13.07 -28.69
N ALA A 149 -13.24 -13.92 -28.55
CA ALA A 149 -12.60 -14.52 -29.69
C ALA A 149 -13.53 -15.55 -30.32
N GLU A 150 -13.52 -15.63 -31.67
CA GLU A 150 -14.21 -16.73 -32.35
C GLU A 150 -13.59 -18.07 -31.92
N LEU A 151 -14.40 -18.93 -31.35
CA LEU A 151 -13.95 -20.22 -30.84
C LEU A 151 -13.92 -21.27 -31.94
N ASP A 152 -13.01 -22.23 -31.83
CA ASP A 152 -12.95 -23.37 -32.74
C ASP A 152 -13.94 -24.48 -32.31
N PRO A 153 -15.10 -24.63 -32.98
CA PRO A 153 -16.09 -25.62 -32.61
C PRO A 153 -15.55 -27.05 -32.64
N LEU A 154 -14.57 -27.33 -33.50
CA LEU A 154 -14.01 -28.70 -33.67
C LEU A 154 -13.22 -29.10 -32.40
N LYS A 155 -12.52 -28.16 -31.78
CA LYS A 155 -11.77 -28.43 -30.52
C LYS A 155 -12.73 -28.74 -29.37
N ILE A 156 -13.87 -28.02 -29.30
CA ILE A 156 -14.86 -28.15 -28.22
C ILE A 156 -15.78 -29.36 -28.46
N LYS A 157 -16.00 -29.74 -29.72
CA LYS A 157 -16.84 -30.87 -30.08
C LYS A 157 -16.42 -32.17 -29.38
N ASN A 158 -15.16 -32.31 -29.03
CA ASN A 158 -14.64 -33.50 -28.33
C ASN A 158 -15.07 -33.61 -26.85
N ALA A 159 -15.61 -32.57 -26.22
CA ALA A 159 -16.19 -32.66 -24.89
C ALA A 159 -17.61 -33.28 -24.99
N ASP A 160 -17.91 -34.22 -24.11
CA ASP A 160 -19.24 -34.80 -23.95
C ASP A 160 -20.16 -33.94 -23.08
N ALA A 161 -19.57 -33.27 -22.10
CA ALA A 161 -20.26 -32.32 -21.22
C ALA A 161 -19.43 -31.08 -20.95
N ILE A 162 -20.11 -29.95 -20.73
CA ILE A 162 -19.49 -28.66 -20.34
C ILE A 162 -20.14 -28.21 -19.05
N TYR A 163 -19.30 -27.92 -18.04
CA TYR A 163 -19.73 -27.44 -16.73
C TYR A 163 -19.20 -26.04 -16.48
N PHE A 164 -20.06 -25.13 -15.97
CA PHE A 164 -19.73 -23.78 -15.59
C PHE A 164 -19.88 -23.63 -14.08
N ILE A 165 -18.93 -22.99 -13.43
CA ILE A 165 -18.96 -22.79 -11.99
C ILE A 165 -18.29 -21.48 -11.56
N GLY A 166 -18.87 -20.82 -10.54
CA GLY A 166 -18.35 -19.62 -9.91
C GLY A 166 -18.78 -18.30 -10.55
N PHE A 167 -19.68 -18.33 -11.52
CA PHE A 167 -20.18 -17.13 -12.20
C PHE A 167 -21.35 -16.54 -11.42
N ASN A 168 -21.25 -15.26 -11.07
CA ASN A 168 -22.28 -14.52 -10.32
C ASN A 168 -22.93 -13.40 -11.15
N GLU A 169 -22.32 -13.02 -12.26
CA GLU A 169 -22.80 -12.00 -13.19
C GLU A 169 -22.72 -12.51 -14.64
N ILE A 170 -23.64 -12.04 -15.48
CA ILE A 170 -23.59 -12.33 -16.92
C ILE A 170 -22.71 -11.29 -17.59
N ASN A 171 -21.85 -11.72 -18.49
CA ASN A 171 -21.06 -10.86 -19.37
C ASN A 171 -21.05 -11.46 -20.77
N LYS A 172 -20.53 -10.70 -21.75
CA LYS A 172 -20.45 -11.12 -23.16
C LYS A 172 -19.74 -12.46 -23.36
N LYS A 173 -18.67 -12.71 -22.56
CA LYS A 173 -17.89 -13.97 -22.64
C LYS A 173 -18.73 -15.17 -22.17
N LEU A 174 -19.41 -15.05 -21.05
CA LEU A 174 -20.21 -16.14 -20.50
C LEU A 174 -21.42 -16.45 -21.35
N SER A 175 -22.18 -15.42 -21.78
CA SER A 175 -23.35 -15.62 -22.66
C SER A 175 -22.96 -16.29 -23.98
N TYR A 176 -21.87 -15.82 -24.60
CA TYR A 176 -21.37 -16.45 -25.84
C TYR A 176 -21.00 -17.94 -25.66
N LEU A 177 -20.39 -18.29 -24.51
CA LEU A 177 -20.04 -19.71 -24.23
C LEU A 177 -21.26 -20.60 -24.00
N ILE A 178 -22.27 -20.09 -23.30
CA ILE A 178 -23.51 -20.81 -23.05
C ILE A 178 -24.25 -21.02 -24.37
N ASP A 179 -24.37 -19.99 -25.19
CA ASP A 179 -24.99 -20.06 -26.51
C ASP A 179 -24.27 -21.04 -27.45
N MET A 180 -22.95 -21.05 -27.39
CA MET A 180 -22.13 -21.98 -28.16
C MET A 180 -22.34 -23.42 -27.68
N ALA A 181 -22.33 -23.66 -26.37
CA ALA A 181 -22.62 -24.99 -25.82
C ALA A 181 -24.00 -25.50 -26.27
N LYS A 182 -25.00 -24.62 -26.32
CA LYS A 182 -26.33 -24.88 -26.83
C LYS A 182 -26.30 -25.23 -28.32
N LYS A 183 -25.62 -24.42 -29.14
CA LYS A 183 -25.49 -24.68 -30.60
C LYS A 183 -24.77 -26.00 -30.92
N LEU A 184 -23.83 -26.41 -30.07
CA LEU A 184 -23.12 -27.69 -30.21
C LEU A 184 -23.86 -28.89 -29.59
N ASP A 185 -25.08 -28.72 -29.12
CA ASP A 185 -25.91 -29.69 -28.45
C ASP A 185 -25.18 -30.46 -27.33
N LYS A 186 -24.42 -29.71 -26.49
CA LYS A 186 -23.67 -30.29 -25.40
C LYS A 186 -24.51 -30.42 -24.14
N LYS A 187 -24.30 -31.50 -23.38
CA LYS A 187 -24.81 -31.60 -22.02
C LYS A 187 -24.12 -30.51 -21.18
N THR A 188 -24.92 -29.56 -20.72
CA THR A 188 -24.39 -28.40 -20.02
C THR A 188 -24.95 -28.30 -18.60
N LYS A 189 -24.09 -28.16 -17.61
CA LYS A 189 -24.49 -27.90 -16.22
C LYS A 189 -23.89 -26.59 -15.76
N ILE A 190 -24.71 -25.74 -15.15
CA ILE A 190 -24.28 -24.43 -14.61
C ILE A 190 -24.52 -24.45 -13.11
N PHE A 191 -23.42 -24.42 -12.35
CA PHE A 191 -23.43 -24.41 -10.89
C PHE A 191 -23.33 -22.98 -10.41
N ILE A 192 -24.38 -22.49 -9.75
CA ILE A 192 -24.49 -21.10 -9.28
C ILE A 192 -24.68 -21.03 -7.76
N GLU A 193 -24.14 -20.01 -7.19
CA GLU A 193 -24.49 -19.57 -5.83
C GLU A 193 -25.62 -18.55 -5.91
N GLU A 194 -26.86 -19.01 -5.81
CA GLU A 194 -28.07 -18.21 -6.06
C GLU A 194 -28.09 -16.92 -5.22
N ASP A 195 -27.63 -16.98 -3.98
CA ASP A 195 -27.59 -15.83 -3.06
C ASP A 195 -26.66 -14.68 -3.55
N PHE A 196 -25.76 -14.95 -4.51
CA PHE A 196 -24.79 -14.00 -5.04
C PHE A 196 -24.92 -13.76 -6.55
N ALA A 197 -25.80 -14.52 -7.21
CA ALA A 197 -26.07 -14.35 -8.62
C ALA A 197 -26.86 -13.05 -8.86
N SER A 198 -26.45 -12.27 -9.88
CA SER A 198 -27.21 -11.09 -10.28
C SER A 198 -28.57 -11.48 -10.88
N ASP A 199 -29.55 -10.56 -10.75
CA ASP A 199 -30.87 -10.77 -11.33
C ASP A 199 -30.81 -10.99 -12.84
N ASP A 200 -29.92 -10.28 -13.53
CA ASP A 200 -29.69 -10.42 -14.98
C ASP A 200 -29.15 -11.80 -15.33
N LEU A 201 -28.20 -12.33 -14.56
CA LEU A 201 -27.70 -13.69 -14.76
C LEU A 201 -28.83 -14.70 -14.55
N MET A 202 -29.58 -14.55 -13.46
CA MET A 202 -30.69 -15.47 -13.15
C MET A 202 -31.80 -15.43 -14.20
N ALA A 203 -32.15 -14.25 -14.71
CA ALA A 203 -33.11 -14.08 -15.79
C ALA A 203 -32.61 -14.74 -17.05
N TYR A 204 -31.37 -14.44 -17.49
CA TYR A 204 -30.77 -15.05 -18.69
C TYR A 204 -30.70 -16.57 -18.58
N LEU A 205 -30.29 -17.13 -17.46
CA LEU A 205 -30.17 -18.56 -17.26
C LEU A 205 -31.54 -19.25 -17.27
N LYS A 206 -32.56 -18.69 -16.59
CA LYS A 206 -33.92 -19.24 -16.58
C LYS A 206 -34.56 -19.25 -17.98
N GLU A 207 -34.27 -18.24 -18.81
CA GLU A 207 -34.75 -18.19 -20.18
C GLU A 207 -34.09 -19.25 -21.07
N ASN A 208 -32.82 -19.60 -20.81
CA ASN A 208 -32.01 -20.47 -21.63
C ASN A 208 -31.89 -21.91 -21.13
N ALA A 209 -32.33 -22.20 -19.91
CA ALA A 209 -32.22 -23.54 -19.32
C ALA A 209 -33.40 -24.43 -19.67
N ASP A 210 -33.10 -25.72 -19.86
CA ASP A 210 -34.09 -26.77 -20.00
C ASP A 210 -34.59 -27.28 -18.64
N GLU A 211 -33.72 -27.29 -17.63
CA GLU A 211 -34.01 -27.76 -16.27
C GLU A 211 -33.39 -26.85 -15.23
N VAL A 212 -34.08 -26.64 -14.09
CA VAL A 212 -33.60 -25.83 -12.95
C VAL A 212 -33.71 -26.67 -11.68
N HIS A 213 -32.55 -26.98 -11.09
CA HIS A 213 -32.43 -27.74 -9.83
C HIS A 213 -31.90 -26.87 -8.73
N LEU A 214 -32.74 -26.01 -8.19
CA LEU A 214 -32.45 -25.19 -7.02
C LEU A 214 -33.12 -25.88 -5.81
N ASP A 215 -32.41 -26.84 -5.21
CA ASP A 215 -32.89 -27.63 -4.10
C ASP A 215 -33.25 -26.80 -2.87
N GLU A 216 -34.17 -27.34 -2.03
CA GLU A 216 -34.54 -26.76 -0.74
C GLU A 216 -33.33 -26.62 0.20
N ASP A 217 -33.41 -25.65 1.07
CA ASP A 217 -32.36 -25.09 1.90
C ASP A 217 -32.08 -25.94 3.14
N ASN A 218 -31.09 -26.81 3.08
CA ASN A 218 -30.47 -27.44 4.26
C ASN A 218 -29.28 -26.64 4.76
N SER A 219 -29.40 -25.31 4.78
CA SER A 219 -28.29 -24.42 5.14
C SER A 219 -27.92 -24.50 6.62
N GLY A 220 -26.62 -24.53 6.88
CA GLY A 220 -26.07 -24.45 8.22
C GLY A 220 -26.34 -23.10 8.90
N HIS A 221 -25.95 -22.98 10.18
CA HIS A 221 -26.16 -21.77 10.97
C HIS A 221 -25.61 -20.51 10.27
N PHE A 222 -24.33 -20.50 9.88
CA PHE A 222 -23.69 -19.35 9.24
C PHE A 222 -24.22 -19.04 7.84
N GLU A 223 -24.70 -20.04 7.12
CA GLU A 223 -25.35 -19.81 5.82
C GLU A 223 -26.72 -19.10 6.00
N LYS A 224 -27.51 -19.51 7.00
CA LYS A 224 -28.76 -18.82 7.37
C LYS A 224 -28.49 -17.39 7.86
N LEU A 225 -27.42 -17.22 8.63
CA LEU A 225 -26.98 -15.92 9.11
C LEU A 225 -26.59 -15.00 7.95
N ALA A 226 -25.78 -15.49 7.00
CA ALA A 226 -25.38 -14.72 5.82
C ALA A 226 -26.59 -14.24 4.98
N LYS A 227 -27.67 -15.03 4.90
CA LYS A 227 -28.91 -14.64 4.20
C LYS A 227 -29.66 -13.51 4.92
N LYS A 228 -29.64 -13.49 6.26
CA LYS A 228 -30.32 -12.45 7.07
C LYS A 228 -29.52 -11.15 7.18
N LEU A 229 -28.21 -11.23 7.04
CA LEU A 229 -27.33 -10.07 7.16
C LEU A 229 -27.72 -8.97 6.15
N PHE A 230 -27.84 -7.74 6.60
CA PHE A 230 -28.26 -6.55 5.83
C PHE A 230 -29.74 -6.54 5.40
N ASN A 231 -30.60 -7.38 6.01
CA ASN A 231 -32.03 -7.45 5.70
C ASN A 231 -32.93 -7.00 6.87
N GLU A 232 -32.41 -6.19 7.79
CA GLU A 232 -33.13 -5.68 8.97
C GLU A 232 -33.74 -6.77 9.86
N GLU A 233 -33.24 -7.99 9.80
CA GLU A 233 -33.66 -9.10 10.63
C GLU A 233 -32.76 -9.24 11.86
N ILE A 234 -33.34 -9.69 12.99
CA ILE A 234 -32.55 -10.03 14.18
C ILE A 234 -31.63 -11.22 13.84
N ILE A 235 -30.35 -11.05 14.06
CA ILE A 235 -29.33 -12.02 13.77
C ILE A 235 -28.94 -12.76 15.04
N ASP A 236 -28.97 -14.11 14.99
CA ASP A 236 -28.38 -14.94 16.03
C ASP A 236 -26.83 -14.87 15.91
N THR A 237 -26.20 -14.39 16.98
CA THR A 237 -24.73 -14.23 17.04
C THR A 237 -24.01 -15.40 17.69
N ASP A 238 -24.65 -16.55 17.86
CA ASP A 238 -23.98 -17.75 18.37
C ASP A 238 -22.84 -18.16 17.45
N GLY A 239 -21.72 -18.51 18.05
CA GLY A 239 -20.49 -18.84 17.29
C GLY A 239 -19.72 -17.63 16.73
N ILE A 240 -20.15 -16.37 17.01
CA ILE A 240 -19.44 -15.16 16.60
C ILE A 240 -18.77 -14.48 17.79
N ASN A 241 -17.47 -14.19 17.64
CA ASN A 241 -16.72 -13.37 18.58
C ASN A 241 -16.51 -11.97 17.99
N PHE A 242 -16.74 -10.94 18.80
CA PHE A 242 -16.45 -9.55 18.44
C PHE A 242 -15.29 -9.04 19.29
N VAL A 243 -14.24 -8.54 18.62
CA VAL A 243 -13.01 -8.12 19.28
C VAL A 243 -12.71 -6.66 18.96
N ARG A 244 -12.45 -5.88 20.01
CA ARG A 244 -11.89 -4.55 19.92
C ARG A 244 -10.46 -4.58 20.46
N ALA A 245 -9.51 -4.23 19.64
CA ALA A 245 -8.10 -4.11 20.01
C ALA A 245 -7.68 -2.64 20.06
N ASP A 246 -6.69 -2.31 20.88
CA ASP A 246 -6.16 -0.95 20.96
C ASP A 246 -5.26 -0.60 19.77
N SER A 247 -4.66 -1.60 19.12
CA SER A 247 -3.80 -1.42 17.96
C SER A 247 -3.92 -2.59 16.99
N VAL A 248 -3.47 -2.39 15.76
CA VAL A 248 -3.42 -3.42 14.72
C VAL A 248 -2.60 -4.63 15.18
N GLU A 249 -1.45 -4.40 15.83
CA GLU A 249 -0.62 -5.50 16.29
C GLU A 249 -1.31 -6.32 17.39
N ALA A 250 -2.07 -5.68 18.29
CA ALA A 250 -2.84 -6.40 19.31
C ALA A 250 -3.98 -7.21 18.70
N GLU A 251 -4.60 -6.70 17.63
CA GLU A 251 -5.64 -7.38 16.88
C GLU A 251 -5.10 -8.64 16.19
N LEU A 252 -3.98 -8.50 15.48
CA LEU A 252 -3.30 -9.62 14.82
C LEU A 252 -2.79 -10.65 15.84
N ASP A 253 -2.16 -10.19 16.94
CA ASP A 253 -1.67 -11.05 18.02
C ASP A 253 -2.80 -11.93 18.60
N TYR A 254 -3.96 -11.35 18.79
CA TYR A 254 -5.13 -12.10 19.26
C TYR A 254 -5.51 -13.21 18.28
N ALA A 255 -5.65 -12.89 17.00
CA ALA A 255 -6.04 -13.87 16.00
C ALA A 255 -5.04 -15.04 15.92
N LEU A 256 -3.74 -14.73 15.92
CA LEU A 256 -2.68 -15.73 15.85
C LEU A 256 -2.58 -16.59 17.11
N THR A 257 -2.72 -15.96 18.28
CA THR A 257 -2.72 -16.68 19.57
C THR A 257 -3.91 -17.61 19.67
N ASP A 258 -5.11 -17.13 19.31
CA ASP A 258 -6.33 -17.94 19.36
C ASP A 258 -6.26 -19.13 18.38
N ILE A 259 -5.76 -18.92 17.15
CA ILE A 259 -5.53 -20.01 16.19
C ILE A 259 -4.55 -21.03 16.77
N LYS A 260 -3.39 -20.58 17.26
CA LYS A 260 -2.36 -21.48 17.81
C LYS A 260 -2.87 -22.24 19.01
N GLU A 261 -3.62 -21.58 19.89
CA GLU A 261 -4.23 -22.20 21.07
C GLU A 261 -5.24 -23.29 20.69
N LYS A 262 -6.14 -23.02 19.73
CA LYS A 262 -7.11 -23.99 19.21
C LYS A 262 -6.43 -25.20 18.55
N VAL A 263 -5.39 -24.97 17.78
CA VAL A 263 -4.60 -26.07 17.17
C VAL A 263 -3.88 -26.93 18.23
N LEU A 264 -3.35 -26.30 19.28
CA LEU A 264 -2.63 -27.03 20.33
C LEU A 264 -3.52 -27.72 21.36
N LYS A 265 -4.67 -27.15 21.68
CA LYS A 265 -5.55 -27.62 22.77
C LYS A 265 -6.86 -28.26 22.28
N GLU A 266 -7.32 -27.89 21.12
CA GLU A 266 -8.57 -28.34 20.52
C GLU A 266 -8.25 -29.01 19.18
N ALA A 267 -8.98 -29.96 18.70
CA ALA A 267 -8.66 -30.77 17.52
C ALA A 267 -8.74 -30.03 16.16
N TYR A 268 -8.20 -28.81 16.08
CA TYR A 268 -8.10 -28.02 14.83
C TYR A 268 -6.75 -28.19 14.16
N ALA A 269 -6.73 -28.06 12.83
CA ALA A 269 -5.51 -27.94 12.04
C ALA A 269 -5.32 -26.49 11.56
N TYR A 270 -4.09 -26.05 11.28
CA TYR A 270 -3.86 -24.72 10.71
C TYR A 270 -4.62 -24.48 9.40
N GLY A 271 -4.79 -25.52 8.57
CA GLY A 271 -5.56 -25.44 7.34
C GLY A 271 -7.07 -25.29 7.54
N ASP A 272 -7.59 -25.47 8.77
CA ASP A 272 -8.99 -25.19 9.13
C ASP A 272 -9.26 -23.67 9.33
N ALA A 273 -8.21 -22.85 9.39
CA ALA A 273 -8.29 -21.42 9.70
C ALA A 273 -8.05 -20.53 8.47
N LEU A 274 -8.84 -19.47 8.40
CA LEU A 274 -8.70 -18.37 7.46
C LEU A 274 -8.56 -17.05 8.22
N ILE A 275 -7.60 -16.22 7.81
CA ILE A 275 -7.52 -14.81 8.20
C ILE A 275 -7.86 -13.98 6.95
N TYR A 276 -8.89 -13.16 7.05
CA TYR A 276 -9.25 -12.16 6.06
C TYR A 276 -8.86 -10.78 6.57
N LEU A 277 -7.89 -10.13 5.90
CA LEU A 277 -7.50 -8.75 6.18
C LEU A 277 -8.34 -7.80 5.34
N MET A 278 -9.06 -6.91 5.99
CA MET A 278 -9.84 -5.87 5.31
C MET A 278 -8.93 -4.76 4.78
N ASP A 279 -7.80 -4.49 5.47
CA ASP A 279 -6.75 -3.60 5.03
C ASP A 279 -5.53 -4.39 4.53
N LYS A 280 -5.24 -4.23 3.22
CA LYS A 280 -4.09 -4.88 2.60
C LYS A 280 -2.74 -4.39 3.14
N SER A 281 -2.68 -3.17 3.68
CA SER A 281 -1.44 -2.60 4.22
C SER A 281 -0.92 -3.39 5.43
N GLU A 282 -1.80 -4.10 6.13
CA GLU A 282 -1.47 -4.93 7.29
C GLU A 282 -0.87 -6.31 6.93
N GLU A 283 -0.88 -6.68 5.66
CA GLU A 283 -0.43 -8.02 5.22
C GLU A 283 1.03 -8.31 5.58
N ARG A 284 1.89 -7.30 5.50
CA ARG A 284 3.30 -7.44 5.86
C ARG A 284 3.46 -7.72 7.36
N SER A 285 2.80 -6.94 8.19
CA SER A 285 2.82 -7.12 9.65
C SER A 285 2.30 -8.50 10.04
N LEU A 286 1.20 -8.95 9.43
CA LEU A 286 0.66 -10.29 9.66
C LEU A 286 1.67 -11.38 9.26
N THR A 287 2.33 -11.25 8.11
CA THR A 287 3.29 -12.25 7.63
C THR A 287 4.50 -12.36 8.56
N GLU A 288 5.05 -11.23 9.01
CA GLU A 288 6.16 -11.18 9.96
C GLU A 288 5.76 -11.82 11.31
N MET A 289 4.55 -11.55 11.78
CA MET A 289 4.04 -12.16 13.01
C MET A 289 3.79 -13.66 12.86
N LEU A 290 3.20 -14.12 11.76
CA LEU A 290 3.00 -15.55 11.49
C LEU A 290 4.31 -16.33 11.54
N ASN A 291 5.37 -15.77 10.96
CA ASN A 291 6.71 -16.36 11.02
C ASN A 291 7.24 -16.41 12.47
N SER A 292 7.03 -15.33 13.25
CA SER A 292 7.46 -15.30 14.66
C SER A 292 6.69 -16.27 15.56
N TYR A 293 5.44 -16.57 15.20
CA TYR A 293 4.60 -17.57 15.86
C TYR A 293 4.82 -19.00 15.35
N GLU A 294 5.66 -19.19 14.32
CA GLU A 294 5.87 -20.49 13.66
C GLU A 294 4.57 -21.10 13.14
N ILE A 295 3.67 -20.27 12.64
CA ILE A 295 2.40 -20.72 12.05
C ILE A 295 2.60 -20.89 10.54
N PRO A 296 2.38 -22.09 9.99
CA PRO A 296 2.52 -22.32 8.56
C PRO A 296 1.45 -21.57 7.77
N ILE A 297 1.84 -21.01 6.62
CA ILE A 297 0.98 -20.16 5.77
C ILE A 297 0.63 -20.91 4.48
N ASN A 298 -0.66 -20.95 4.15
CA ASN A 298 -1.15 -21.43 2.87
C ASN A 298 -1.28 -20.29 1.85
N LYS A 299 -0.20 -19.57 1.65
CA LYS A 299 -0.09 -18.49 0.66
C LYS A 299 1.30 -18.53 0.07
N ASN A 300 1.42 -18.29 -1.22
CA ASN A 300 2.72 -18.05 -1.81
C ASN A 300 3.23 -16.70 -1.28
N SER A 301 4.46 -16.64 -0.80
CA SER A 301 5.11 -15.39 -0.47
C SER A 301 5.15 -14.52 -1.73
N VAL A 302 4.66 -13.29 -1.63
CA VAL A 302 4.62 -12.33 -2.73
C VAL A 302 5.59 -11.21 -2.39
N PHE A 303 6.61 -11.03 -3.25
CA PHE A 303 7.59 -9.97 -3.11
C PHE A 303 7.33 -8.91 -4.18
N ASN A 304 7.24 -7.66 -3.77
CA ASN A 304 7.14 -6.56 -4.71
C ASN A 304 8.51 -6.29 -5.33
N LEU A 305 8.59 -6.15 -6.63
CA LEU A 305 9.85 -5.79 -7.27
C LEU A 305 10.36 -4.41 -6.82
N LYS A 306 9.46 -3.50 -6.42
CA LYS A 306 9.83 -2.18 -5.86
C LYS A 306 10.70 -2.25 -4.61
N ASP A 307 10.69 -3.36 -3.86
CA ASP A 307 11.44 -3.54 -2.62
C ASP A 307 12.87 -4.07 -2.89
N ILE A 308 13.24 -4.30 -4.14
CA ILE A 308 14.57 -4.75 -4.54
C ILE A 308 15.59 -3.60 -4.38
N VAL A 309 16.57 -3.79 -3.53
CA VAL A 309 17.54 -2.74 -3.13
C VAL A 309 18.57 -2.36 -4.19
N TRP A 310 18.77 -3.18 -5.24
CA TRP A 310 19.79 -2.92 -6.27
C TRP A 310 19.26 -2.24 -7.55
N GLN A 311 17.99 -1.80 -7.58
CA GLN A 311 17.38 -1.16 -8.76
C GLN A 311 18.19 0.06 -9.24
N GLU A 312 18.50 0.99 -8.34
CA GLU A 312 19.22 2.22 -8.68
C GLU A 312 20.61 1.92 -9.25
N LYS A 313 21.27 0.89 -8.71
CA LYS A 313 22.55 0.46 -9.23
C LYS A 313 22.43 -0.16 -10.62
N LEU A 314 21.37 -0.93 -10.87
CA LEU A 314 21.06 -1.46 -12.19
C LEU A 314 20.89 -0.31 -13.21
N TYR A 315 20.11 0.73 -12.85
CA TYR A 315 19.90 1.88 -13.74
C TYR A 315 21.22 2.62 -14.04
N ALA A 316 22.06 2.81 -13.03
CA ALA A 316 23.39 3.40 -13.22
C ALA A 316 24.27 2.55 -14.14
N ASP A 317 24.25 1.22 -14.00
CA ASP A 317 25.02 0.31 -14.84
C ASP A 317 24.52 0.28 -16.29
N ILE A 318 23.21 0.39 -16.52
CA ILE A 318 22.62 0.51 -17.85
C ILE A 318 23.14 1.77 -18.55
N LEU A 319 23.23 2.89 -17.85
CA LEU A 319 23.72 4.14 -18.41
C LEU A 319 25.24 4.12 -18.66
N ALA A 320 26.02 3.56 -17.72
CA ALA A 320 27.48 3.62 -17.72
C ALA A 320 28.15 2.66 -18.70
N ASN A 321 27.54 1.49 -18.97
CA ASN A 321 28.17 0.46 -19.76
C ASN A 321 27.83 0.59 -21.26
N GLU A 322 28.79 0.24 -22.15
CA GLU A 322 28.52 -0.09 -23.55
C GLU A 322 27.74 -1.42 -23.60
N PHE A 323 26.43 -1.29 -23.48
CA PHE A 323 25.53 -2.40 -23.48
C PHE A 323 24.79 -2.41 -24.83
N GLU A 324 24.72 -3.56 -25.48
CA GLU A 324 23.82 -3.71 -26.60
C GLU A 324 22.41 -3.54 -26.09
N THR A 325 21.68 -2.56 -26.64
CA THR A 325 20.33 -2.19 -26.18
C THR A 325 19.28 -3.25 -26.55
N ASN A 326 19.47 -4.48 -26.04
CA ASN A 326 18.56 -5.61 -26.24
C ASN A 326 18.32 -6.37 -24.93
N GLY A 327 17.23 -7.12 -24.88
CA GLY A 327 16.78 -7.82 -23.69
C GLY A 327 17.75 -8.89 -23.19
N VAL A 328 18.51 -9.53 -24.06
CA VAL A 328 19.49 -10.57 -23.66
C VAL A 328 20.61 -9.95 -22.84
N SER A 329 21.19 -8.85 -23.31
CA SER A 329 22.26 -8.14 -22.58
C SER A 329 21.76 -7.56 -21.26
N LEU A 330 20.49 -7.13 -21.20
CA LEU A 330 19.85 -6.67 -19.97
C LEU A 330 19.67 -7.82 -18.97
N LEU A 331 19.22 -8.98 -19.42
CA LEU A 331 19.07 -10.15 -18.55
C LEU A 331 20.41 -10.64 -18.00
N GLU A 332 21.46 -10.63 -18.81
CA GLU A 332 22.83 -10.92 -18.38
C GLU A 332 23.33 -9.93 -17.32
N MET A 333 22.95 -8.65 -17.43
CA MET A 333 23.27 -7.63 -16.45
C MET A 333 22.52 -7.88 -15.14
N ILE A 334 21.22 -8.18 -15.20
CA ILE A 334 20.40 -8.50 -14.03
C ILE A 334 20.93 -9.75 -13.31
N ASN A 335 21.40 -10.74 -14.04
CA ASN A 335 21.98 -11.97 -13.48
C ASN A 335 23.25 -11.73 -12.63
N LYS A 336 23.88 -10.54 -12.74
CA LYS A 336 24.98 -10.15 -11.84
C LYS A 336 24.51 -9.73 -10.45
N TYR A 337 23.20 -9.39 -10.30
CA TYR A 337 22.63 -8.89 -9.06
C TYR A 337 21.87 -9.96 -8.27
N THR A 338 21.42 -11.01 -8.93
CA THR A 338 20.64 -12.07 -8.30
C THR A 338 20.94 -13.44 -8.93
N ASN A 339 20.93 -14.47 -8.08
CA ASN A 339 20.98 -15.89 -8.49
C ASN A 339 19.62 -16.57 -8.28
N ASP A 340 18.58 -15.84 -7.94
CA ASP A 340 17.22 -16.36 -7.74
C ASP A 340 16.61 -16.67 -9.11
N GLU A 341 16.46 -17.97 -9.40
CA GLU A 341 15.94 -18.46 -10.69
C GLU A 341 14.51 -17.98 -10.95
N MET A 342 13.68 -17.86 -9.91
CA MET A 342 12.30 -17.39 -10.07
C MET A 342 12.23 -15.90 -10.39
N LEU A 343 13.11 -15.12 -9.76
CA LEU A 343 13.22 -13.70 -10.05
C LEU A 343 13.78 -13.47 -11.45
N LEU A 344 14.75 -14.26 -11.89
CA LEU A 344 15.29 -14.22 -13.27
C LEU A 344 14.20 -14.59 -14.30
N ASP A 345 13.44 -15.67 -14.08
CA ASP A 345 12.27 -16.03 -14.94
C ASP A 345 11.25 -14.88 -15.01
N LYS A 346 11.03 -14.19 -13.88
CA LYS A 346 10.15 -13.01 -13.85
C LYS A 346 10.69 -11.88 -14.71
N PHE A 347 11.99 -11.56 -14.61
CA PHE A 347 12.62 -10.53 -15.46
C PHE A 347 12.65 -10.92 -16.93
N GLU A 348 12.86 -12.19 -17.26
CA GLU A 348 12.76 -12.67 -18.63
C GLU A 348 11.38 -12.38 -19.24
N LYS A 349 10.30 -12.63 -18.49
CA LYS A 349 8.93 -12.31 -18.90
C LYS A 349 8.68 -10.79 -19.03
N ILE A 350 9.23 -10.00 -18.12
CA ILE A 350 9.14 -8.53 -18.18
C ILE A 350 9.84 -8.01 -19.43
N ILE A 351 11.07 -8.46 -19.69
CA ILE A 351 11.86 -8.07 -20.85
C ILE A 351 11.14 -8.45 -22.14
N ALA A 352 10.62 -9.69 -22.20
CA ALA A 352 9.86 -10.16 -23.35
C ALA A 352 8.63 -9.29 -23.63
N ALA A 353 7.88 -8.89 -22.58
CA ALA A 353 6.72 -8.01 -22.72
C ALA A 353 7.13 -6.60 -23.22
N ILE A 354 8.24 -6.08 -22.74
CA ILE A 354 8.76 -4.79 -23.18
C ILE A 354 9.19 -4.85 -24.66
N GLU A 355 9.98 -5.85 -25.03
CA GLU A 355 10.43 -6.03 -26.43
C GLU A 355 9.26 -6.29 -27.42
N GLU A 356 8.22 -6.94 -26.94
CA GLU A 356 7.02 -7.19 -27.75
C GLU A 356 6.28 -5.90 -28.09
N ILE A 357 6.17 -4.96 -27.15
CA ILE A 357 5.38 -3.74 -27.31
C ILE A 357 6.21 -2.61 -27.93
N TYR A 358 7.47 -2.47 -27.53
CA TYR A 358 8.36 -1.38 -27.96
C TYR A 358 9.34 -1.79 -29.08
N GLY A 359 9.45 -3.09 -29.38
CA GLY A 359 10.46 -3.63 -30.29
C GLY A 359 11.79 -3.88 -29.61
N LYS A 360 12.77 -4.40 -30.38
CA LYS A 360 14.09 -4.79 -29.84
C LYS A 360 15.11 -3.64 -29.76
N ALA A 361 14.90 -2.57 -30.51
CA ALA A 361 15.81 -1.43 -30.55
C ALA A 361 15.29 -0.31 -29.63
N ILE A 362 15.57 -0.44 -28.33
CA ILE A 362 15.11 0.47 -27.30
C ILE A 362 16.30 1.25 -26.74
N SER A 363 16.18 2.59 -26.54
CA SER A 363 17.26 3.39 -25.93
C SER A 363 17.47 3.00 -24.45
N LYS A 364 18.63 3.33 -23.90
CA LYS A 364 18.95 3.05 -22.49
C LYS A 364 17.98 3.74 -21.54
N GLU A 365 17.68 5.00 -21.84
CA GLU A 365 16.74 5.82 -21.07
C GLU A 365 15.34 5.20 -21.10
N THR A 366 14.87 4.79 -22.26
CA THR A 366 13.58 4.12 -22.41
C THR A 366 13.55 2.79 -21.65
N TRP A 367 14.61 1.98 -21.69
CA TRP A 367 14.72 0.76 -20.90
C TRP A 367 14.53 1.04 -19.41
N ILE A 368 15.20 2.07 -18.89
CA ILE A 368 15.10 2.46 -17.47
C ILE A 368 13.66 2.87 -17.14
N ASP A 369 13.03 3.69 -17.98
CA ASP A 369 11.66 4.14 -17.73
C ASP A 369 10.66 2.99 -17.72
N LEU A 370 10.81 2.02 -18.65
CA LEU A 370 9.95 0.84 -18.71
C LEU A 370 10.23 -0.14 -17.56
N LEU A 371 11.48 -0.29 -17.14
CA LEU A 371 11.84 -1.06 -15.95
C LEU A 371 11.28 -0.44 -14.67
N LYS A 372 11.28 0.88 -14.52
CA LYS A 372 10.65 1.56 -13.39
C LYS A 372 9.16 1.20 -13.27
N ILE A 373 8.45 1.12 -14.40
CA ILE A 373 7.06 0.65 -14.41
C ILE A 373 6.99 -0.78 -13.90
N ALA A 374 7.83 -1.67 -14.40
CA ALA A 374 7.84 -3.06 -13.96
C ALA A 374 8.19 -3.19 -12.47
N PHE A 375 9.21 -2.49 -11.98
CA PHE A 375 9.56 -2.48 -10.56
C PHE A 375 8.42 -1.94 -9.69
N LYS A 376 7.70 -0.91 -10.13
CA LYS A 376 6.60 -0.31 -9.36
C LYS A 376 5.40 -1.24 -9.20
N TYR A 377 5.04 -2.00 -10.24
CA TYR A 377 3.76 -2.72 -10.28
C TYR A 377 3.86 -4.24 -10.27
N GLU A 378 5.04 -4.78 -10.61
CA GLU A 378 5.18 -6.23 -10.69
C GLU A 378 5.60 -6.86 -9.37
N VAL A 379 5.16 -8.10 -9.22
CA VAL A 379 5.49 -8.93 -8.07
C VAL A 379 6.03 -10.28 -8.56
N TYR A 380 6.87 -10.91 -7.77
CA TYR A 380 7.20 -12.30 -7.98
C TYR A 380 6.78 -13.14 -6.78
N ARG A 381 6.53 -14.42 -7.01
CA ARG A 381 6.00 -15.34 -6.00
C ARG A 381 7.02 -16.44 -5.74
N GLU A 382 7.44 -16.56 -4.49
CA GLU A 382 8.21 -17.70 -4.03
C GLU A 382 7.30 -18.90 -3.74
N LYS A 383 7.79 -20.12 -4.01
CA LYS A 383 6.97 -21.35 -3.88
C LYS A 383 6.91 -21.91 -2.46
N ASP A 384 6.82 -21.10 -1.43
CA ASP A 384 6.79 -21.54 -0.04
C ASP A 384 5.38 -21.85 0.50
N ARG A 385 4.43 -22.10 -0.39
CA ARG A 385 3.07 -22.45 -0.01
C ARG A 385 3.03 -23.76 0.76
N VAL A 386 2.57 -23.70 2.01
CA VAL A 386 2.28 -24.87 2.83
C VAL A 386 0.78 -25.17 2.73
N PRO A 387 0.36 -26.20 1.97
CA PRO A 387 -1.07 -26.42 1.66
C PRO A 387 -1.97 -26.63 2.88
N PHE A 388 -1.38 -27.02 4.02
CA PHE A 388 -2.07 -27.25 5.31
C PHE A 388 -1.90 -26.08 6.28
N GLY A 389 -1.32 -24.97 5.86
CA GLY A 389 -1.17 -23.75 6.67
C GLY A 389 -2.43 -22.92 6.70
N VAL A 390 -2.40 -21.86 7.52
CA VAL A 390 -3.47 -20.85 7.60
C VAL A 390 -3.64 -20.15 6.26
N SER A 391 -4.88 -20.04 5.77
CA SER A 391 -5.19 -19.30 4.55
C SER A 391 -5.29 -17.81 4.85
N ILE A 392 -4.73 -16.96 3.98
CA ILE A 392 -4.77 -15.50 4.11
C ILE A 392 -5.37 -14.90 2.83
N TYR A 393 -6.38 -14.05 2.99
CA TYR A 393 -6.97 -13.25 1.92
C TYR A 393 -6.96 -11.77 2.29
N THR A 394 -6.66 -10.92 1.30
CA THR A 394 -6.57 -9.45 1.48
C THR A 394 -7.39 -8.66 0.46
N ALA A 395 -8.04 -9.35 -0.44
CA ALA A 395 -8.84 -8.76 -1.51
C ALA A 395 -10.16 -9.51 -1.68
N ASP A 396 -10.63 -9.70 -2.88
CA ASP A 396 -11.85 -10.46 -3.13
C ASP A 396 -11.74 -11.88 -2.56
N PHE A 397 -12.72 -12.27 -1.80
CA PHE A 397 -12.88 -13.63 -1.34
C PHE A 397 -13.83 -14.36 -2.30
N ASP A 398 -13.27 -15.06 -3.23
CA ASP A 398 -14.02 -15.70 -4.32
C ASP A 398 -13.61 -17.18 -4.46
N THR A 399 -14.02 -17.98 -3.49
CA THR A 399 -13.71 -19.41 -3.40
C THR A 399 -14.93 -20.18 -2.87
N LEU A 400 -15.01 -21.48 -3.21
CA LEU A 400 -16.01 -22.41 -2.66
C LEU A 400 -15.51 -23.15 -1.41
N ARG A 401 -14.32 -22.80 -0.92
CA ARG A 401 -13.72 -23.43 0.24
C ARG A 401 -14.39 -22.94 1.52
N HIS A 402 -14.67 -23.87 2.41
CA HIS A 402 -15.15 -23.60 3.75
C HIS A 402 -14.03 -23.75 4.79
N TYR A 403 -14.15 -23.01 5.88
CA TYR A 403 -13.21 -23.02 7.00
C TYR A 403 -13.96 -23.17 8.33
N LYS A 404 -13.38 -23.96 9.25
CA LYS A 404 -13.96 -24.07 10.59
C LYS A 404 -13.80 -22.78 11.39
N LEU A 405 -12.69 -22.07 11.17
CA LEU A 405 -12.35 -20.84 11.87
C LEU A 405 -12.11 -19.73 10.86
N ILE A 406 -12.87 -18.64 10.94
CA ILE A 406 -12.63 -17.44 10.13
C ILE A 406 -12.40 -16.25 11.04
N TYR A 407 -11.33 -15.50 10.76
CA TYR A 407 -10.97 -14.24 11.42
C TYR A 407 -11.04 -13.12 10.39
N ILE A 408 -11.99 -12.20 10.57
CA ILE A 408 -12.11 -10.97 9.78
C ILE A 408 -11.43 -9.88 10.60
N VAL A 409 -10.29 -9.39 10.13
CA VAL A 409 -9.41 -8.44 10.82
C VAL A 409 -9.47 -7.10 10.12
N GLY A 410 -9.43 -6.01 10.89
CA GLY A 410 -9.46 -4.65 10.37
C GLY A 410 -10.86 -4.20 9.94
N ALA A 411 -11.92 -4.64 10.63
CA ALA A 411 -13.29 -4.19 10.36
C ALA A 411 -13.54 -2.76 10.86
N ASN A 412 -12.70 -1.84 10.39
CA ASN A 412 -12.72 -0.42 10.71
C ASN A 412 -13.65 0.37 9.80
N MET A 413 -14.01 1.58 10.22
CA MET A 413 -14.93 2.45 9.50
C MET A 413 -14.45 2.74 8.05
N ASP A 414 -13.15 2.88 7.83
CA ASP A 414 -12.58 3.16 6.52
C ASP A 414 -12.52 1.92 5.61
N ASN A 415 -12.63 0.72 6.19
CA ASN A 415 -12.53 -0.54 5.48
C ASN A 415 -13.87 -1.17 5.09
N PHE A 416 -14.97 -0.74 5.73
CA PHE A 416 -16.31 -1.25 5.41
C PHE A 416 -17.41 -0.21 5.65
N PRO A 417 -18.29 0.04 4.65
CA PRO A 417 -18.17 -0.45 3.27
C PRO A 417 -16.96 0.19 2.57
N LYS A 418 -16.30 -0.53 1.67
CA LYS A 418 -15.21 0.03 0.86
C LYS A 418 -15.74 1.15 -0.02
N THR A 419 -14.99 2.23 -0.11
CA THR A 419 -15.23 3.33 -1.04
C THR A 419 -14.41 3.11 -2.31
N MET A 420 -14.94 3.57 -3.44
CA MET A 420 -14.19 3.56 -4.69
C MET A 420 -13.32 4.81 -4.75
N SER A 421 -12.07 4.67 -5.17
CA SER A 421 -11.22 5.81 -5.44
C SER A 421 -11.84 6.68 -6.55
N GLU A 422 -11.74 7.99 -6.40
CA GLU A 422 -12.16 8.92 -7.46
C GLU A 422 -11.31 8.69 -8.71
N ASN A 423 -11.99 8.52 -9.85
CA ASN A 423 -11.35 8.47 -11.15
C ASN A 423 -12.17 9.36 -12.10
N PHE A 424 -11.75 10.59 -12.26
CA PHE A 424 -12.45 11.57 -13.06
C PHE A 424 -12.63 11.18 -14.54
N LEU A 425 -11.82 10.25 -15.06
CA LEU A 425 -11.99 9.70 -16.41
C LEU A 425 -13.26 8.84 -16.54
N LEU A 426 -13.70 8.25 -15.44
CA LEU A 426 -14.90 7.42 -15.37
C LEU A 426 -16.09 8.15 -14.72
N ASP A 427 -15.85 9.13 -13.88
CA ASP A 427 -16.90 9.77 -13.10
C ASP A 427 -17.96 10.41 -14.00
N ASN A 428 -17.53 11.12 -15.05
CA ASN A 428 -18.45 11.66 -16.04
C ASN A 428 -19.22 10.57 -16.80
N ILE A 429 -18.58 9.44 -17.09
CA ILE A 429 -19.21 8.29 -17.78
C ILE A 429 -20.27 7.67 -16.88
N TYR A 430 -19.94 7.48 -15.59
CA TYR A 430 -20.88 6.93 -14.63
C TYR A 430 -22.10 7.82 -14.42
N ASP A 431 -21.91 9.15 -14.37
CA ASP A 431 -23.01 10.10 -14.29
C ASP A 431 -23.90 10.04 -15.55
N GLU A 432 -23.29 9.92 -16.75
CA GLU A 432 -24.02 9.82 -18.02
C GLU A 432 -24.89 8.56 -18.11
N ILE A 433 -24.37 7.42 -17.66
CA ILE A 433 -25.09 6.14 -17.70
C ILE A 433 -25.94 5.89 -16.45
N GLY A 434 -25.97 6.83 -15.49
CA GLY A 434 -26.73 6.71 -14.25
C GLY A 434 -26.20 5.62 -13.30
N TYR A 435 -24.86 5.39 -13.28
CA TYR A 435 -24.24 4.35 -12.48
C TYR A 435 -23.86 4.87 -11.10
N ASP A 436 -24.53 4.37 -10.06
CA ASP A 436 -24.22 4.73 -8.67
C ASP A 436 -23.05 3.90 -8.13
N LYS A 437 -21.87 4.54 -8.07
CA LYS A 437 -20.65 3.95 -7.50
C LYS A 437 -20.81 3.53 -6.06
N SER A 438 -21.47 4.36 -5.24
CA SER A 438 -21.59 4.12 -3.81
C SER A 438 -22.47 2.89 -3.55
N GLU A 439 -23.59 2.78 -4.26
CA GLU A 439 -24.46 1.61 -4.20
C GLU A 439 -23.73 0.35 -4.65
N TYR A 440 -22.98 0.42 -5.75
CA TYR A 440 -22.22 -0.70 -6.26
C TYR A 440 -21.17 -1.19 -5.25
N MET A 441 -20.37 -0.28 -4.68
CA MET A 441 -19.33 -0.64 -3.70
C MET A 441 -19.94 -1.15 -2.39
N SER A 442 -21.07 -0.58 -1.97
CA SER A 442 -21.83 -1.07 -0.83
C SER A 442 -22.29 -2.52 -1.07
N ARG A 443 -22.86 -2.79 -2.26
CA ARG A 443 -23.30 -4.14 -2.65
C ARG A 443 -22.13 -5.13 -2.69
N LEU A 444 -21.00 -4.76 -3.27
CA LEU A 444 -19.80 -5.62 -3.29
C LEU A 444 -19.31 -5.92 -1.87
N SER A 445 -19.24 -4.90 -1.01
CA SER A 445 -18.79 -5.06 0.37
C SER A 445 -19.74 -5.97 1.17
N LYS A 446 -21.05 -5.79 1.01
CA LYS A 446 -22.06 -6.64 1.62
C LYS A 446 -21.98 -8.09 1.13
N ASN A 447 -21.82 -8.30 -0.17
CA ASN A 447 -21.68 -9.63 -0.76
C ASN A 447 -20.41 -10.34 -0.28
N LEU A 448 -19.31 -9.61 -0.16
CA LEU A 448 -18.05 -10.13 0.38
C LEU A 448 -18.24 -10.62 1.84
N MET A 449 -18.90 -9.80 2.69
CA MET A 449 -19.21 -10.19 4.07
C MET A 449 -20.09 -11.43 4.13
N LYS A 450 -21.16 -11.46 3.32
CA LYS A 450 -22.03 -12.64 3.22
C LYS A 450 -21.25 -13.89 2.82
N LYS A 451 -20.33 -13.78 1.86
CA LYS A 451 -19.48 -14.91 1.42
C LYS A 451 -18.56 -15.42 2.53
N LEU A 452 -17.88 -14.52 3.24
CA LEU A 452 -17.00 -14.87 4.37
C LEU A 452 -17.78 -15.57 5.50
N ILE A 453 -18.93 -15.04 5.85
CA ILE A 453 -19.80 -15.64 6.87
C ILE A 453 -20.32 -16.99 6.41
N LYS A 454 -20.81 -17.10 5.16
CA LYS A 454 -21.27 -18.38 4.58
C LYS A 454 -20.19 -19.45 4.56
N ALA A 455 -18.93 -19.05 4.33
CA ALA A 455 -17.79 -19.96 4.31
C ALA A 455 -17.33 -20.43 5.71
N THR A 456 -17.93 -19.91 6.79
CA THR A 456 -17.63 -20.32 8.17
C THR A 456 -18.41 -21.57 8.54
N ASP A 457 -17.74 -22.57 9.12
CA ASP A 457 -18.40 -23.79 9.58
C ASP A 457 -18.68 -23.80 11.09
N GLU A 458 -17.74 -23.29 11.92
CA GLU A 458 -17.85 -23.44 13.37
C GLU A 458 -17.73 -22.13 14.15
N LYS A 459 -16.69 -21.31 13.87
CA LYS A 459 -16.46 -20.06 14.62
C LYS A 459 -16.04 -18.93 13.70
N LEU A 460 -16.66 -17.77 13.90
CA LEU A 460 -16.33 -16.53 13.23
C LEU A 460 -15.83 -15.51 14.26
N THR A 461 -14.73 -14.85 13.97
CA THR A 461 -14.24 -13.72 14.76
C THR A 461 -14.21 -12.49 13.87
N ILE A 462 -14.85 -11.40 14.30
CA ILE A 462 -14.80 -10.11 13.61
C ILE A 462 -14.15 -9.11 14.56
N SER A 463 -13.07 -8.48 14.11
CA SER A 463 -12.29 -7.59 14.93
C SER A 463 -12.01 -6.24 14.26
N TYR A 464 -11.74 -5.24 15.09
CA TYR A 464 -11.21 -3.97 14.66
C TYR A 464 -10.21 -3.43 15.67
N SER A 465 -9.27 -2.61 15.19
CA SER A 465 -8.33 -1.87 16.03
C SER A 465 -8.81 -0.44 16.25
N ALA A 466 -8.62 0.08 17.47
CA ALA A 466 -8.96 1.47 17.78
C ALA A 466 -7.96 2.47 17.18
N LYS A 467 -6.81 1.99 16.70
CA LYS A 467 -5.76 2.80 16.11
C LYS A 467 -5.16 2.13 14.89
N THR A 468 -4.75 2.96 13.92
CA THR A 468 -4.00 2.54 12.74
C THR A 468 -2.55 2.17 13.08
N LEU A 469 -1.81 1.61 12.12
CA LEU A 469 -0.35 1.40 12.24
C LEU A 469 0.43 2.71 12.50
N SER A 470 -0.10 3.84 12.05
CA SER A 470 0.46 5.18 12.30
C SER A 470 -0.02 5.84 13.59
N ASP A 471 -0.72 5.10 14.47
CA ASP A 471 -1.25 5.54 15.78
C ASP A 471 -2.37 6.60 15.69
N SER A 472 -3.04 6.70 14.54
CA SER A 472 -4.24 7.52 14.38
C SER A 472 -5.47 6.78 14.88
N ASP A 473 -6.36 7.49 15.58
CA ASP A 473 -7.61 6.91 16.07
C ASP A 473 -8.52 6.50 14.92
N GLN A 474 -9.16 5.34 15.05
CA GLN A 474 -10.15 4.85 14.09
C GLN A 474 -11.32 4.17 14.80
N GLY A 475 -12.50 4.21 14.18
CA GLY A 475 -13.73 3.65 14.71
C GLY A 475 -14.07 2.29 14.15
N ALA A 476 -15.01 1.62 14.81
CA ALA A 476 -15.63 0.40 14.31
C ALA A 476 -16.46 0.70 13.05
N SER A 477 -16.48 -0.22 12.09
CA SER A 477 -17.30 -0.09 10.88
C SER A 477 -18.80 -0.23 11.17
N SER A 478 -19.62 0.23 10.23
CA SER A 478 -21.08 0.05 10.26
C SER A 478 -21.52 -1.43 10.27
N LEU A 479 -20.63 -2.35 9.87
CA LEU A 479 -20.88 -3.79 9.92
C LEU A 479 -21.34 -4.26 11.30
N PHE A 480 -20.77 -3.68 12.36
CA PHE A 480 -21.12 -4.08 13.73
C PHE A 480 -22.55 -3.70 14.12
N ASN A 481 -23.16 -2.70 13.49
CA ASN A 481 -24.55 -2.33 13.73
C ASN A 481 -25.49 -3.44 13.28
N GLU A 482 -25.14 -4.19 12.24
CA GLU A 482 -25.96 -5.30 11.74
C GLU A 482 -26.13 -6.43 12.75
N PHE A 483 -25.20 -6.54 13.71
CA PHE A 483 -25.23 -7.55 14.77
C PHE A 483 -25.82 -7.02 16.08
N TYR A 484 -26.40 -5.82 16.10
CA TYR A 484 -27.00 -5.17 17.29
C TYR A 484 -26.06 -5.15 18.51
N ILE A 485 -24.76 -4.95 18.29
CA ILE A 485 -23.75 -4.98 19.38
C ILE A 485 -23.84 -3.74 20.25
N PHE A 486 -24.36 -2.64 19.72
CA PHE A 486 -24.50 -1.34 20.39
C PHE A 486 -25.85 -1.12 21.09
N ASP A 487 -26.60 -2.16 21.37
CA ASP A 487 -27.88 -2.05 22.11
C ASP A 487 -27.62 -1.56 23.54
N GLU A 488 -27.92 -0.27 23.78
CA GLU A 488 -27.71 0.39 25.07
C GLU A 488 -28.67 -0.17 26.18
N GLU A 489 -29.79 -0.74 25.80
CA GLU A 489 -30.79 -1.24 26.77
C GLU A 489 -30.37 -2.56 27.43
N ASN A 490 -29.64 -3.40 26.74
CA ASN A 490 -29.27 -4.74 27.23
C ASN A 490 -27.90 -4.86 27.88
N LYS A 491 -27.07 -3.82 27.94
CA LYS A 491 -25.74 -3.76 28.60
C LYS A 491 -24.89 -5.06 28.56
N ILE A 492 -25.13 -5.92 27.59
CA ILE A 492 -24.31 -7.08 27.35
C ILE A 492 -23.10 -6.56 26.59
N ASN A 493 -22.02 -6.38 27.31
CA ASN A 493 -20.72 -6.01 26.72
C ASN A 493 -20.23 -7.22 25.90
N LYS A 494 -20.71 -7.34 24.67
CA LYS A 494 -20.36 -8.44 23.75
C LYS A 494 -18.92 -8.34 23.22
N TRP A 495 -18.23 -7.23 23.54
CA TRP A 495 -16.87 -6.99 23.10
C TRP A 495 -15.84 -7.71 23.97
N ILE A 496 -14.95 -8.44 23.33
CA ILE A 496 -13.66 -8.80 23.92
C ILE A 496 -12.75 -7.61 23.69
N VAL A 497 -12.49 -6.83 24.75
CA VAL A 497 -11.58 -5.67 24.67
C VAL A 497 -10.16 -6.16 24.91
N LEU A 498 -9.30 -5.91 23.95
CA LEU A 498 -7.88 -6.21 24.03
C LEU A 498 -7.11 -4.91 24.05
N ASP A 499 -6.52 -4.64 25.18
CA ASP A 499 -5.48 -3.63 25.29
C ASP A 499 -4.24 -4.08 24.53
N SER A 500 -3.40 -3.12 24.11
CA SER A 500 -2.10 -3.45 23.49
C SER A 500 -1.30 -4.40 24.39
N LEU A 501 -0.40 -5.16 23.81
CA LEU A 501 0.39 -6.19 24.53
C LEU A 501 1.10 -5.64 25.77
N ASN A 502 1.47 -4.36 25.76
CA ASN A 502 2.02 -3.64 26.90
C ASN A 502 0.95 -3.29 27.94
N ALA A 503 -0.28 -2.97 27.52
CA ALA A 503 -1.40 -2.74 28.41
C ALA A 503 -1.93 -4.06 29.02
N ILE A 504 -1.92 -5.17 28.27
CA ILE A 504 -2.20 -6.51 28.82
C ILE A 504 -1.17 -6.86 29.90
N LYS A 505 0.10 -6.54 29.69
CA LYS A 505 1.17 -6.75 30.69
C LYS A 505 1.04 -5.82 31.90
N LYS A 506 0.55 -4.59 31.70
CA LYS A 506 0.31 -3.59 32.76
C LYS A 506 -1.01 -3.88 33.49
N SER A 507 -2.07 -4.22 32.79
CA SER A 507 -3.33 -4.67 33.41
C SER A 507 -3.18 -6.00 34.14
N ALA A 508 -2.15 -6.80 33.79
CA ALA A 508 -1.81 -8.01 34.52
C ALA A 508 -1.26 -7.78 35.91
N SER A 509 -0.45 -6.75 36.07
CA SER A 509 0.04 -6.33 37.42
C SER A 509 -1.08 -5.67 38.24
N LEU A 510 -2.09 -5.12 37.57
CA LEU A 510 -3.26 -4.45 38.18
C LEU A 510 -4.53 -5.32 38.15
N ALA A 511 -4.50 -6.53 37.53
CA ALA A 511 -5.66 -7.37 37.33
C ALA A 511 -6.20 -7.92 38.66
N THR A 512 -7.37 -7.47 38.99
CA THR A 512 -8.19 -8.02 40.08
C THR A 512 -8.97 -9.27 39.63
N ASN A 513 -9.06 -9.53 38.33
CA ASN A 513 -9.80 -10.64 37.76
C ASN A 513 -8.96 -11.95 37.74
N PRO A 514 -9.41 -13.03 38.39
CA PRO A 514 -8.68 -14.31 38.47
C PRO A 514 -8.43 -14.98 37.10
N GLU A 515 -9.31 -14.78 36.12
CA GLU A 515 -9.12 -15.39 34.78
C GLU A 515 -8.01 -14.69 33.99
N GLN A 516 -7.93 -13.38 34.05
CA GLN A 516 -6.82 -12.63 33.46
C GLN A 516 -5.48 -12.99 34.09
N LYS A 517 -5.43 -13.11 35.41
CA LYS A 517 -4.22 -13.60 36.12
C LYS A 517 -3.79 -14.98 35.66
N LYS A 518 -4.75 -15.89 35.47
CA LYS A 518 -4.49 -17.25 35.02
C LYS A 518 -3.92 -17.33 33.59
N TYR A 519 -4.42 -16.47 32.71
CA TYR A 519 -3.93 -16.34 31.32
C TYR A 519 -2.49 -15.83 31.26
N ILE A 520 -2.17 -14.88 32.10
CA ILE A 520 -0.84 -14.27 32.17
C ILE A 520 0.16 -15.18 32.87
N GLU A 521 -0.27 -15.91 33.89
CA GLU A 521 0.57 -16.93 34.55
C GLU A 521 0.86 -18.11 33.59
N ALA A 522 -0.09 -18.49 32.76
CA ALA A 522 0.12 -19.48 31.70
C ALA A 522 1.13 -19.00 30.65
N TYR A 523 1.04 -17.73 30.22
CA TYR A 523 1.99 -17.10 29.31
C TYR A 523 3.40 -16.99 29.93
N LYS A 524 3.50 -16.58 31.20
CA LYS A 524 4.77 -16.55 31.96
C LYS A 524 5.38 -17.94 32.14
N GLY A 525 4.55 -18.97 32.28
CA GLY A 525 4.99 -20.36 32.41
C GLY A 525 5.48 -21.00 31.12
N LEU A 526 5.02 -20.52 29.95
CA LEU A 526 5.44 -20.98 28.63
C LEU A 526 6.75 -20.36 28.15
N SER A 527 7.13 -19.19 28.67
CA SER A 527 8.38 -18.55 28.30
C SER A 527 9.46 -18.83 29.30
N LYS A 528 10.48 -19.59 28.90
CA LYS A 528 11.69 -19.83 29.69
C LYS A 528 12.60 -18.59 29.84
N THR A 529 12.23 -17.46 29.28
CA THR A 529 12.94 -16.18 29.36
C THR A 529 12.52 -15.40 30.61
N LYS A 530 13.47 -15.01 31.45
CA LYS A 530 13.26 -13.99 32.50
C LYS A 530 12.90 -12.69 31.80
N TYR A 531 11.62 -12.33 31.84
CA TYR A 531 11.20 -10.99 31.39
C TYR A 531 11.68 -9.94 32.39
N PRO A 532 12.25 -8.85 31.92
CA PRO A 532 12.57 -7.72 32.78
C PRO A 532 11.30 -7.14 33.41
N ASP A 533 11.43 -6.49 34.57
CA ASP A 533 10.34 -5.77 35.21
C ASP A 533 9.92 -4.58 34.32
N TYR A 534 8.75 -4.70 33.67
CA TYR A 534 8.27 -3.68 32.73
C TYR A 534 7.91 -2.38 33.41
N ASP A 535 7.51 -2.39 34.69
CA ASP A 535 7.23 -1.18 35.44
C ASP A 535 8.53 -0.41 35.72
N GLU A 536 9.61 -1.11 36.02
CA GLU A 536 10.94 -0.52 36.14
C GLU A 536 11.45 0.03 34.80
N ILE A 537 11.25 -0.72 33.70
CA ILE A 537 11.63 -0.29 32.36
C ILE A 537 10.85 0.96 31.96
N ASN A 538 9.53 0.98 32.13
CA ASN A 538 8.70 2.13 31.80
C ASN A 538 9.05 3.34 32.63
N LYS A 539 9.32 3.13 33.93
CA LYS A 539 9.79 4.19 34.79
C LYS A 539 11.10 4.81 34.31
N LEU A 540 12.11 3.96 34.02
CA LEU A 540 13.44 4.42 33.53
C LEU A 540 13.33 5.09 32.15
N ARG A 541 12.38 4.64 31.29
CA ARG A 541 12.13 5.29 29.99
C ARG A 541 11.43 6.64 30.12
N ASN A 542 10.62 6.83 31.14
CA ASN A 542 9.86 8.05 31.38
C ASN A 542 10.60 9.10 32.19
N GLU A 543 11.69 8.75 32.89
CA GLU A 543 12.48 9.65 33.70
C GLU A 543 13.35 10.63 32.89
N GLY A 544 13.44 10.46 31.56
CA GLY A 544 14.17 11.36 30.66
C GLY A 544 15.69 11.27 30.72
N GLU A 545 16.23 10.55 31.70
CA GLU A 545 17.67 10.29 31.80
C GLU A 545 18.08 9.08 30.95
N ALA A 546 19.27 9.13 30.41
CA ALA A 546 19.83 8.02 29.65
C ALA A 546 20.09 6.81 30.53
N SER A 547 19.47 5.70 30.18
CA SER A 547 19.65 4.39 30.83
C SER A 547 19.73 3.29 29.76
N LYS A 548 20.08 2.09 30.18
CA LYS A 548 20.06 0.93 29.25
C LYS A 548 18.70 0.68 28.57
N TYR A 549 17.61 1.27 29.09
CA TYR A 549 16.27 1.22 28.53
C TYR A 549 15.82 2.56 27.91
N ASN A 550 16.61 3.60 28.07
CA ASN A 550 16.36 4.91 27.51
C ASN A 550 17.58 5.44 26.74
N GLY A 551 17.96 4.76 25.68
CA GLY A 551 18.91 5.27 24.69
C GLY A 551 20.37 5.28 25.08
N LYS A 552 20.78 4.68 26.20
CA LYS A 552 22.21 4.45 26.51
C LYS A 552 22.61 3.07 25.98
N PHE A 553 23.49 3.05 24.99
CA PHE A 553 23.92 1.81 24.34
C PHE A 553 25.30 1.36 24.82
N GLU A 554 25.39 0.08 25.19
CA GLU A 554 26.63 -0.57 25.62
C GLU A 554 26.97 -1.79 24.70
N ASN A 555 26.11 -2.08 23.71
CA ASN A 555 26.34 -3.18 22.81
C ASN A 555 27.27 -2.80 21.67
N TYR A 556 28.24 -3.66 21.39
CA TYR A 556 29.30 -3.43 20.41
C TYR A 556 28.78 -3.03 19.01
N SER A 557 27.69 -3.66 18.54
CA SER A 557 27.17 -3.38 17.20
C SER A 557 26.62 -1.96 17.03
N THR A 558 25.95 -1.42 18.04
CA THR A 558 25.48 -0.03 18.03
C THR A 558 26.65 0.95 18.18
N MET A 559 27.56 0.67 19.11
CA MET A 559 28.73 1.50 19.33
C MET A 559 29.57 1.62 18.05
N ALA A 560 29.82 0.49 17.35
CA ALA A 560 30.56 0.49 16.09
C ALA A 560 29.89 1.35 15.00
N LYS A 561 28.56 1.33 14.89
CA LYS A 561 27.83 2.20 13.95
C LYS A 561 27.91 3.67 14.31
N VAL A 562 27.85 3.98 15.58
CA VAL A 562 28.02 5.36 16.08
C VAL A 562 29.44 5.86 15.79
N ASP A 563 30.46 5.02 16.03
CA ASP A 563 31.85 5.36 15.74
C ASP A 563 32.10 5.58 14.24
N GLU A 564 31.50 4.75 13.39
CA GLU A 564 31.51 4.93 11.93
C GLU A 564 30.89 6.28 11.54
N PHE A 565 29.73 6.61 12.14
CA PHE A 565 29.06 7.88 11.92
C PHE A 565 29.90 9.08 12.35
N LEU A 566 30.53 9.01 13.53
CA LEU A 566 31.42 10.04 14.05
C LEU A 566 32.62 10.31 13.10
N ASN A 567 33.18 9.25 12.51
CA ASN A 567 34.29 9.37 11.56
C ASN A 567 33.89 10.10 10.28
N ASN A 568 32.61 10.04 9.88
CA ASN A 568 32.06 10.71 8.71
C ASN A 568 31.70 12.19 8.98
N GLY A 569 31.70 12.63 10.23
CA GLY A 569 31.28 13.97 10.65
C GLY A 569 29.74 14.13 10.65
N PHE A 570 29.29 15.32 11.01
CA PHE A 570 27.90 15.64 11.22
C PHE A 570 27.27 16.42 10.06
N SER A 571 25.97 16.31 9.92
CA SER A 571 25.17 17.26 9.15
C SER A 571 24.39 18.18 10.11
N VAL A 572 24.14 19.41 9.68
CA VAL A 572 23.29 20.36 10.42
C VAL A 572 21.90 19.76 10.67
N SER A 573 21.36 19.04 9.72
CA SER A 573 20.07 18.35 9.88
C SER A 573 20.09 17.27 10.98
N PHE A 574 21.21 16.54 11.11
CA PHE A 574 21.37 15.59 12.22
C PHE A 574 21.38 16.29 13.58
N LEU A 575 22.08 17.43 13.68
CA LEU A 575 22.12 18.19 14.94
C LEU A 575 20.69 18.63 15.34
N GLY A 576 19.90 19.14 14.40
CA GLY A 576 18.51 19.51 14.64
C GLY A 576 17.62 18.32 15.03
N ALA A 577 17.83 17.16 14.39
CA ALA A 577 17.12 15.94 14.73
C ALA A 577 17.50 15.43 16.13
N TYR A 578 18.80 15.47 16.49
CA TYR A 578 19.27 15.05 17.81
C TYR A 578 18.77 15.98 18.92
N ASP A 579 18.76 17.28 18.67
CA ASP A 579 18.24 18.26 19.60
C ASP A 579 16.74 18.09 19.87
N THR A 580 16.00 17.73 18.84
CA THR A 580 14.55 17.42 18.94
C THR A 580 14.32 16.12 19.68
N CYS A 581 14.93 15.01 19.24
CA CYS A 581 14.85 13.70 19.86
C CYS A 581 16.09 12.86 19.49
N PRO A 582 17.04 12.66 20.43
CA PRO A 582 18.24 11.87 20.17
C PRO A 582 17.96 10.46 19.66
N TYR A 583 16.92 9.79 20.16
CA TYR A 583 16.56 8.45 19.72
C TYR A 583 16.07 8.42 18.26
N SER A 584 15.31 9.43 17.84
CA SER A 584 14.89 9.60 16.45
C SER A 584 16.09 9.81 15.52
N ALA A 585 17.06 10.64 15.95
CA ALA A 585 18.29 10.86 15.19
C ALA A 585 19.12 9.58 15.04
N LEU A 586 19.20 8.74 16.07
CA LEU A 586 19.85 7.43 15.99
C LEU A 586 19.21 6.54 14.93
N LEU A 587 17.87 6.42 14.96
CA LEU A 587 17.14 5.53 14.04
C LEU A 587 17.24 6.01 12.58
N GLY A 588 17.00 7.29 12.32
CA GLY A 588 16.95 7.83 10.98
C GLY A 588 18.34 8.04 10.34
N TYR A 589 19.29 8.58 11.08
CA TYR A 589 20.58 8.96 10.50
C TYR A 589 21.70 7.94 10.70
N ILE A 590 21.74 7.26 11.85
CA ILE A 590 22.83 6.31 12.14
C ILE A 590 22.45 4.90 11.68
N TYR A 591 21.21 4.48 11.95
CA TYR A 591 20.71 3.18 11.45
C TYR A 591 20.15 3.25 10.03
N GLY A 592 19.81 4.44 9.52
CA GLY A 592 19.22 4.61 8.20
C GLY A 592 17.85 3.94 8.06
N ILE A 593 17.08 3.87 9.16
CA ILE A 593 15.75 3.28 9.13
C ILE A 593 14.82 4.28 8.45
N GLU A 594 14.28 3.89 7.31
CA GLU A 594 13.23 4.63 6.63
C GLU A 594 11.87 4.18 7.19
N PRO A 595 10.94 5.10 7.44
CA PRO A 595 9.58 4.75 7.83
C PRO A 595 8.88 3.94 6.75
N ALA A 596 8.00 3.00 7.16
CA ALA A 596 7.29 2.11 6.23
C ALA A 596 6.37 2.87 5.25
N GLU A 597 5.90 4.05 5.64
CA GLU A 597 5.16 5.00 4.82
C GLU A 597 5.90 6.35 4.85
N VAL A 598 6.85 6.51 3.97
CA VAL A 598 7.37 7.86 3.68
C VAL A 598 6.28 8.55 2.88
N ASP A 599 5.70 9.62 3.42
CA ASP A 599 4.94 10.56 2.59
C ASP A 599 5.92 11.25 1.63
N MET A 600 6.27 10.54 0.56
CA MET A 600 7.15 11.03 -0.49
C MET A 600 6.63 12.35 -1.07
N LYS A 601 5.31 12.56 -1.02
CA LYS A 601 4.67 13.80 -1.49
C LYS A 601 5.10 15.00 -0.67
N ALA A 602 5.03 14.93 0.66
CA ALA A 602 5.42 16.05 1.52
C ALA A 602 6.90 16.41 1.33
N ARG A 603 7.76 15.40 1.19
CA ARG A 603 9.18 15.58 0.91
C ARG A 603 9.40 16.19 -0.47
N ASN A 604 8.75 15.68 -1.51
CA ASN A 604 8.88 16.15 -2.88
C ASN A 604 8.34 17.59 -3.05
N ILE A 605 7.24 17.93 -2.38
CA ILE A 605 6.71 19.31 -2.30
C ILE A 605 7.78 20.25 -1.69
N GLY A 606 8.39 19.87 -0.57
CA GLY A 606 9.45 20.64 0.06
C GLY A 606 10.64 20.87 -0.89
N THR A 607 11.11 19.80 -1.53
CA THR A 607 12.24 19.88 -2.47
C THR A 607 11.89 20.72 -3.70
N TYR A 608 10.67 20.59 -4.25
CA TYR A 608 10.18 21.44 -5.33
C TYR A 608 10.18 22.91 -4.94
N MET A 609 9.64 23.24 -3.78
CA MET A 609 9.58 24.60 -3.24
C MET A 609 10.97 25.23 -3.14
N HIS A 610 11.93 24.54 -2.51
CA HIS A 610 13.31 25.01 -2.41
C HIS A 610 13.95 25.24 -3.78
N LYS A 611 13.70 24.33 -4.74
CA LYS A 611 14.27 24.44 -6.07
C LYS A 611 13.70 25.61 -6.86
N VAL A 612 12.40 25.88 -6.77
CA VAL A 612 11.79 27.06 -7.40
C VAL A 612 12.38 28.35 -6.80
N LEU A 613 12.46 28.46 -5.49
CA LEU A 613 13.02 29.63 -4.82
C LEU A 613 14.51 29.83 -5.16
N GLU A 614 15.32 28.76 -5.16
CA GLU A 614 16.73 28.81 -5.57
C GLU A 614 16.90 29.42 -6.97
N ILE A 615 16.22 28.85 -7.97
CA ILE A 615 16.35 29.27 -9.35
C ILE A 615 15.78 30.68 -9.55
N TYR A 616 14.64 30.98 -8.95
CA TYR A 616 14.05 32.31 -9.08
C TYR A 616 14.95 33.37 -8.48
N TYR A 617 15.40 33.20 -7.23
CA TYR A 617 16.25 34.19 -6.55
C TYR A 617 17.64 34.29 -7.10
N SER A 618 18.13 33.30 -7.86
CA SER A 618 19.45 33.39 -8.52
C SER A 618 19.57 34.58 -9.48
N ASN A 619 18.44 35.11 -9.97
CA ASN A 619 18.40 36.30 -10.83
C ASN A 619 18.58 37.62 -10.08
N PHE A 620 18.51 37.58 -8.75
CA PHE A 620 18.56 38.74 -7.87
C PHE A 620 19.79 38.81 -6.96
N ILE A 621 20.82 37.99 -7.17
CA ILE A 621 22.04 38.05 -6.39
C ILE A 621 22.68 39.45 -6.49
N GLY A 622 22.95 40.07 -5.36
CA GLY A 622 23.45 41.45 -5.25
C GLY A 622 22.38 42.55 -5.45
N LYS A 623 21.08 42.15 -5.53
CA LYS A 623 19.97 43.06 -5.80
C LYS A 623 18.80 42.80 -4.83
N LYS A 624 17.88 43.75 -4.80
CA LYS A 624 16.58 43.53 -4.17
C LYS A 624 15.74 42.64 -5.05
N VAL A 625 14.94 41.82 -4.43
CA VAL A 625 13.96 40.96 -5.11
C VAL A 625 12.87 41.82 -5.76
N ILE A 626 12.45 41.46 -6.96
CA ILE A 626 11.33 42.05 -7.67
C ILE A 626 10.44 40.86 -8.12
N TYR A 627 9.16 40.96 -7.90
CA TYR A 627 8.23 39.98 -8.43
C TYR A 627 8.11 40.11 -9.95
N ASP A 628 8.44 39.04 -10.63
CA ASP A 628 8.30 38.91 -12.11
C ASP A 628 7.54 37.60 -12.40
N GLU A 629 6.27 37.76 -12.82
CA GLU A 629 5.39 36.62 -13.08
C GLU A 629 5.92 35.73 -14.21
N ALA A 630 6.40 36.31 -15.30
CA ALA A 630 6.90 35.54 -16.43
C ALA A 630 8.18 34.75 -16.09
N LEU A 631 9.06 35.33 -15.25
CA LEU A 631 10.24 34.65 -14.75
C LEU A 631 9.85 33.50 -13.81
N LEU A 632 8.85 33.69 -12.95
CA LEU A 632 8.40 32.67 -12.02
C LEU A 632 7.75 31.50 -12.77
N GLU A 633 6.84 31.76 -13.70
CA GLU A 633 6.22 30.74 -14.53
C GLU A 633 7.25 29.94 -15.32
N LYS A 634 8.18 30.61 -15.96
CA LYS A 634 9.29 29.96 -16.68
C LYS A 634 10.15 29.08 -15.75
N THR A 635 10.38 29.51 -14.51
CA THR A 635 11.13 28.74 -13.50
C THR A 635 10.39 27.49 -13.12
N MET A 636 9.07 27.59 -12.84
CA MET A 636 8.22 26.46 -12.49
C MET A 636 8.12 25.45 -13.65
N GLU A 637 7.93 25.91 -14.88
CA GLU A 637 7.94 25.06 -16.07
C GLU A 637 9.28 24.32 -16.26
N LEU A 638 10.39 25.01 -16.03
CA LEU A 638 11.71 24.39 -16.16
C LEU A 638 11.86 23.21 -15.20
N ILE A 639 11.42 23.37 -13.95
CA ILE A 639 11.51 22.34 -12.92
C ILE A 639 10.53 21.19 -13.20
N LYS A 640 9.30 21.49 -13.64
CA LYS A 640 8.32 20.47 -14.04
C LYS A 640 8.83 19.55 -15.16
N LYS A 641 9.64 20.10 -16.08
CA LYS A 641 10.26 19.31 -17.18
C LYS A 641 11.34 18.34 -16.72
N THR A 642 11.89 18.47 -15.52
CA THR A 642 12.93 17.55 -15.01
C THR A 642 12.39 16.23 -14.50
N ASN A 643 11.07 16.04 -14.41
CA ASN A 643 10.38 14.83 -13.96
C ASN A 643 10.72 14.35 -12.52
N GLU A 644 11.55 15.10 -11.79
CA GLU A 644 12.00 14.74 -10.44
C GLU A 644 10.88 14.84 -9.38
N TYR A 645 9.77 15.52 -9.71
CA TYR A 645 8.67 15.84 -8.79
C TYR A 645 7.33 15.28 -9.26
N ALA A 646 7.40 14.23 -10.06
CA ALA A 646 6.27 13.64 -10.76
C ALA A 646 5.18 13.05 -9.85
N ASP A 647 5.49 12.81 -8.57
CA ASP A 647 4.55 12.24 -7.59
C ASP A 647 3.72 13.31 -6.86
N VAL A 648 3.90 14.59 -7.18
CA VAL A 648 3.09 15.68 -6.62
C VAL A 648 1.85 15.87 -7.47
N TYR A 649 0.66 15.67 -6.88
CA TYR A 649 -0.60 15.81 -7.61
C TYR A 649 -0.87 17.27 -8.03
N GLY A 650 -1.59 17.48 -9.14
CA GLY A 650 -1.87 18.79 -9.72
C GLY A 650 -2.37 19.83 -8.71
N PHE A 651 -3.38 19.49 -7.89
CA PHE A 651 -3.94 20.39 -6.88
C PHE A 651 -2.95 20.77 -5.76
N GLU A 652 -2.16 19.83 -5.27
CA GLU A 652 -1.16 20.11 -4.23
C GLU A 652 -0.01 20.95 -4.79
N LEU A 653 0.35 20.71 -6.05
CA LEU A 653 1.36 21.50 -6.77
C LEU A 653 0.85 22.92 -7.01
N GLU A 654 -0.36 23.10 -7.47
CA GLU A 654 -0.99 24.41 -7.68
C GLU A 654 -1.06 25.22 -6.37
N ASN A 655 -1.40 24.58 -5.26
CA ASN A 655 -1.42 25.24 -3.96
C ASN A 655 -0.02 25.72 -3.54
N ILE A 656 1.01 24.89 -3.68
CA ILE A 656 2.36 25.29 -3.31
C ILE A 656 2.91 26.36 -4.26
N GLU A 657 2.57 26.34 -5.54
CA GLU A 657 2.91 27.38 -6.51
C GLU A 657 2.26 28.71 -6.14
N THR A 658 1.00 28.68 -5.72
CA THR A 658 0.31 29.86 -5.20
C THR A 658 1.01 30.41 -3.97
N TYR A 659 1.37 29.58 -3.00
CA TYR A 659 2.09 30.01 -1.81
C TYR A 659 3.47 30.60 -2.15
N ILE A 660 4.18 30.03 -3.10
CA ILE A 660 5.48 30.56 -3.57
C ILE A 660 5.29 31.93 -4.21
N LYS A 661 4.26 32.10 -5.04
CA LYS A 661 3.91 33.37 -5.68
C LYS A 661 3.63 34.43 -4.61
N ASP A 662 2.74 34.15 -3.69
CA ASP A 662 2.34 35.08 -2.62
C ASP A 662 3.55 35.43 -1.72
N PHE A 663 4.40 34.47 -1.42
CA PHE A 663 5.62 34.70 -0.65
C PHE A 663 6.61 35.61 -1.39
N ILE A 664 6.83 35.44 -2.69
CA ILE A 664 7.73 36.30 -3.47
C ILE A 664 7.20 37.74 -3.54
N ILE A 665 5.91 37.92 -3.68
CA ILE A 665 5.27 39.27 -3.64
C ILE A 665 5.50 39.89 -2.27
N TYR A 666 5.28 39.17 -1.20
CA TYR A 666 5.56 39.65 0.15
C TYR A 666 7.06 39.98 0.37
N ASP A 667 7.95 39.14 -0.13
CA ASP A 667 9.40 39.34 0.01
C ASP A 667 9.89 40.58 -0.78
N GLU A 668 9.31 40.86 -1.94
CA GLU A 668 9.52 42.15 -2.64
C GLU A 668 9.15 43.32 -1.75
N GLU A 669 7.97 43.31 -1.14
CA GLU A 669 7.52 44.39 -0.24
C GLU A 669 8.40 44.56 1.00
N ARG A 670 8.86 43.43 1.57
CA ARG A 670 9.83 43.39 2.68
C ARG A 670 11.14 44.10 2.27
N MET A 671 11.67 43.70 1.10
CA MET A 671 12.92 44.25 0.60
C MET A 671 12.82 45.72 0.15
N LYS A 672 11.66 46.19 -0.32
CA LYS A 672 11.44 47.61 -0.57
C LYS A 672 11.55 48.45 0.69
N LYS A 673 11.12 47.91 1.85
CA LYS A 673 11.12 48.61 3.15
C LYS A 673 12.45 48.49 3.91
N SER A 674 13.39 47.71 3.43
CA SER A 674 14.70 47.42 4.05
C SER A 674 15.86 47.71 3.09
N ASN A 675 17.09 47.63 3.60
CA ASN A 675 18.29 47.77 2.79
C ASN A 675 18.92 46.41 2.40
N TYR A 676 18.19 45.29 2.69
CA TYR A 676 18.64 43.97 2.34
C TYR A 676 18.68 43.73 0.84
N VAL A 677 19.68 42.98 0.41
CA VAL A 677 19.82 42.40 -0.95
C VAL A 677 20.13 40.90 -0.80
N VAL A 678 19.79 40.11 -1.79
CA VAL A 678 20.16 38.70 -1.83
C VAL A 678 21.67 38.58 -2.00
N LYS A 679 22.38 37.95 -1.07
CA LYS A 679 23.84 37.81 -1.13
C LYS A 679 24.27 36.45 -1.66
N GLU A 680 23.74 35.37 -1.07
CA GLU A 680 24.12 34.02 -1.43
C GLU A 680 22.87 33.11 -1.40
N LEU A 681 22.86 32.08 -2.21
CA LEU A 681 21.81 31.04 -2.28
C LEU A 681 22.47 29.68 -2.15
N GLU A 682 21.77 28.73 -1.51
CA GLU A 682 22.20 27.33 -1.39
C GLU A 682 23.67 27.21 -0.92
N LYS A 683 24.02 28.08 0.05
CA LYS A 683 25.39 28.21 0.53
C LYS A 683 25.81 26.96 1.31
N LYS A 684 26.71 26.18 0.71
CA LYS A 684 27.35 25.07 1.44
C LYS A 684 28.31 25.60 2.47
N ILE A 685 28.17 25.13 3.68
CA ILE A 685 29.00 25.49 4.82
C ILE A 685 29.72 24.28 5.42
N LYS A 686 30.89 24.55 6.01
CA LYS A 686 31.64 23.62 6.83
C LYS A 686 32.13 24.35 8.07
N ILE A 687 31.82 23.84 9.22
CA ILE A 687 32.30 24.34 10.52
C ILE A 687 32.96 23.20 11.27
N TYR A 688 33.80 23.52 12.22
CA TYR A 688 34.48 22.53 13.07
C TYR A 688 34.21 22.85 14.52
N VAL A 689 33.64 21.88 15.26
CA VAL A 689 33.40 21.95 16.71
C VAL A 689 33.96 20.69 17.34
N ASP A 690 34.75 20.80 18.38
CA ASP A 690 35.41 19.67 19.04
C ASP A 690 36.22 18.75 18.12
N GLY A 691 36.72 19.29 17.02
CA GLY A 691 37.50 18.54 16.02
C GLY A 691 36.65 17.78 15.00
N TYR A 692 35.32 17.82 15.06
CA TYR A 692 34.43 17.20 14.12
C TYR A 692 33.94 18.17 13.03
N GLU A 693 33.94 17.70 11.80
CA GLU A 693 33.39 18.47 10.67
C GLU A 693 31.84 18.42 10.71
N ILE A 694 31.21 19.59 10.62
CA ILE A 694 29.76 19.74 10.49
C ILE A 694 29.47 20.40 9.15
N ARG A 695 28.68 19.73 8.33
CA ARG A 695 28.31 20.17 7.00
C ARG A 695 26.85 20.61 6.96
N GLY A 696 26.62 21.74 6.30
CA GLY A 696 25.27 22.27 6.12
C GLY A 696 25.11 23.01 4.80
N LYS A 697 23.91 23.44 4.56
CA LYS A 697 23.55 24.25 3.40
C LYS A 697 22.50 25.26 3.84
N ILE A 698 22.79 26.55 3.66
CA ILE A 698 21.90 27.65 3.98
C ILE A 698 21.10 27.98 2.72
N ASP A 699 19.79 27.99 2.77
CA ASP A 699 18.95 28.22 1.59
C ASP A 699 19.19 29.61 0.98
N ARG A 700 19.23 30.64 1.82
CA ARG A 700 19.46 32.02 1.39
C ARG A 700 20.16 32.87 2.46
N VAL A 701 21.03 33.74 2.01
CA VAL A 701 21.68 34.78 2.83
C VAL A 701 21.36 36.15 2.22
N ASP A 702 20.75 37.03 3.01
CA ASP A 702 20.56 38.43 2.66
C ASP A 702 21.58 39.30 3.41
N GLU A 703 22.02 40.41 2.80
CA GLU A 703 22.94 41.38 3.39
C GLU A 703 22.32 42.79 3.41
N ASP A 704 22.30 43.41 4.56
CA ASP A 704 21.99 44.82 4.66
C ASP A 704 23.14 45.66 4.10
N THR A 705 22.91 46.37 3.02
CA THR A 705 23.94 47.16 2.30
C THR A 705 24.50 48.36 3.07
N LEU A 706 23.84 48.81 4.14
CA LEU A 706 24.30 49.92 4.98
C LEU A 706 25.10 49.47 6.19
N SER A 707 24.62 48.44 6.86
CA SER A 707 25.25 47.92 8.09
C SER A 707 26.17 46.75 7.85
N GLY A 708 26.04 46.06 6.75
CA GLY A 708 26.72 44.78 6.49
C GLY A 708 26.13 43.60 7.26
N LYS A 709 25.03 43.82 8.00
CA LYS A 709 24.36 42.77 8.77
C LYS A 709 23.83 41.67 7.84
N LEU A 710 23.99 40.39 8.25
CA LEU A 710 23.51 39.25 7.52
C LEU A 710 22.20 38.72 8.10
N LEU A 711 21.30 38.30 7.23
CA LEU A 711 20.11 37.54 7.54
C LEU A 711 20.21 36.16 6.88
N LEU A 712 20.28 35.09 7.70
CA LEU A 712 20.32 33.71 7.25
C LEU A 712 18.89 33.17 7.23
N ILE A 713 18.46 32.66 6.09
CA ILE A 713 17.10 32.21 5.88
C ILE A 713 17.13 30.72 5.53
N ASP A 714 16.25 29.95 6.21
CA ASP A 714 15.92 28.56 5.89
C ASP A 714 14.40 28.45 5.65
N TYR A 715 14.02 27.93 4.50
CA TYR A 715 12.62 27.85 4.11
C TYR A 715 11.94 26.60 4.68
N LYS A 716 10.74 26.78 5.19
CA LYS A 716 9.86 25.68 5.64
C LYS A 716 8.50 25.78 4.94
N LYS A 717 7.81 24.67 4.73
CA LYS A 717 6.44 24.69 4.20
C LYS A 717 5.49 25.45 5.11
N SER A 718 5.57 25.18 6.42
CA SER A 718 4.83 25.90 7.46
C SER A 718 5.79 26.24 8.58
N SER A 719 5.59 27.41 9.22
CA SER A 719 6.48 27.80 10.32
C SER A 719 6.21 27.02 11.59
N SER A 720 7.27 26.65 12.29
CA SER A 720 7.25 26.50 13.74
C SER A 720 8.38 27.37 14.30
N THR A 721 8.03 28.39 15.03
CA THR A 721 8.97 29.24 15.76
C THR A 721 9.59 28.45 16.90
N LYS A 722 10.77 27.86 16.70
CA LYS A 722 11.64 27.40 17.77
C LYS A 722 12.77 28.42 17.90
N THR A 723 12.78 29.15 18.98
CA THR A 723 13.78 30.20 19.28
C THR A 723 15.20 29.69 19.53
N HIS A 724 15.38 28.36 19.67
CA HIS A 724 16.66 27.72 19.94
C HIS A 724 16.79 26.47 19.08
N ASP A 725 17.05 26.63 17.80
CA ASP A 725 17.26 25.52 16.89
C ASP A 725 18.73 25.38 16.54
N SER A 726 19.29 24.21 16.81
CA SER A 726 20.69 23.88 16.52
C SER A 726 21.06 24.01 15.03
N GLN A 727 20.08 23.98 14.13
CA GLN A 727 20.29 24.23 12.70
C GLN A 727 20.65 25.69 12.44
N LEU A 728 19.85 26.65 12.92
CA LEU A 728 20.11 28.08 12.76
C LEU A 728 21.37 28.51 13.51
N ILE A 729 21.60 27.91 14.70
CA ILE A 729 22.85 28.13 15.50
C ILE A 729 24.07 27.69 14.67
N SER A 730 24.03 26.53 14.03
CA SER A 730 25.13 26.04 13.19
C SER A 730 25.39 26.95 11.99
N TYR A 731 24.35 27.48 11.37
CA TYR A 731 24.50 28.44 10.27
C TYR A 731 25.18 29.72 10.72
N SER A 732 24.81 30.23 11.90
CA SER A 732 25.38 31.42 12.46
C SER A 732 26.86 31.27 12.82
N LEU A 733 27.28 30.10 13.33
CA LEU A 733 28.68 29.82 13.67
C LEU A 733 29.59 29.89 12.43
N TYR A 734 29.10 29.60 11.24
CA TYR A 734 29.89 29.73 10.02
C TYR A 734 30.34 31.17 9.75
N TYR A 735 29.51 32.18 10.01
CA TYR A 735 29.81 33.59 9.76
C TYR A 735 30.37 34.31 11.02
N LYS A 736 30.25 33.72 12.21
CA LYS A 736 30.76 34.32 13.47
C LYS A 736 32.21 34.81 13.38
N PRO A 737 33.16 34.09 12.73
CA PRO A 737 34.55 34.54 12.60
C PRO A 737 34.70 35.83 11.76
N SER A 738 33.74 36.19 10.95
CA SER A 738 33.78 37.43 10.16
C SER A 738 33.52 38.71 10.97
N GLY A 739 33.02 38.58 12.21
CA GLY A 739 32.70 39.71 13.09
C GLY A 739 31.50 40.53 12.61
N VAL A 740 30.66 39.98 11.71
CA VAL A 740 29.46 40.63 11.19
C VAL A 740 28.26 40.28 12.06
N ASP A 741 27.38 41.27 12.30
CA ASP A 741 26.10 40.99 12.95
C ASP A 741 25.24 40.04 12.11
N ILE A 742 24.64 39.01 12.75
CA ILE A 742 23.88 37.96 12.06
C ILE A 742 22.53 37.79 12.75
N ASP A 743 21.49 37.78 11.93
CA ASP A 743 20.19 37.25 12.32
C ASP A 743 19.92 35.97 11.53
N ALA A 744 19.14 35.03 12.10
CA ALA A 744 18.76 33.80 11.45
C ALA A 744 17.28 33.52 11.68
N ALA A 745 16.59 33.04 10.61
CA ALA A 745 15.16 32.82 10.68
C ALA A 745 14.71 31.58 9.87
N PHE A 746 13.74 30.86 10.40
CA PHE A 746 12.90 29.97 9.58
C PHE A 746 11.75 30.77 8.99
N ILE A 747 11.53 30.61 7.68
CA ILE A 747 10.43 31.28 6.98
C ILE A 747 9.46 30.23 6.44
N GLY A 748 8.21 30.26 6.93
CA GLY A 748 7.13 29.40 6.43
C GLY A 748 6.50 29.96 5.17
N ILE A 749 6.58 29.24 4.06
CA ILE A 749 6.09 29.73 2.75
C ILE A 749 4.55 29.79 2.68
N SER A 750 3.85 28.95 3.43
CA SER A 750 2.37 28.98 3.46
C SER A 750 1.77 29.95 4.48
N LYS A 751 2.59 30.50 5.40
CA LYS A 751 2.16 31.45 6.46
C LYS A 751 3.35 32.31 6.83
N PHE A 752 3.55 33.42 6.14
CA PHE A 752 4.71 34.29 6.33
C PHE A 752 4.42 35.63 7.02
N ASP A 753 3.17 35.99 7.26
CA ASP A 753 2.76 37.32 7.69
C ASP A 753 3.37 37.81 9.01
N ASP A 754 3.73 36.91 9.95
CA ASP A 754 4.17 37.31 11.29
C ASP A 754 5.56 36.78 11.68
N GLN A 755 6.36 36.24 10.76
CA GLN A 755 7.44 35.31 11.11
C GLN A 755 8.86 35.82 10.94
N ILE A 756 9.04 36.90 10.22
CA ILE A 756 10.37 37.53 10.05
C ILE A 756 10.76 38.32 11.32
N GLU A 757 9.84 38.52 12.23
CA GLU A 757 10.08 39.24 13.49
C GLU A 757 10.78 38.41 14.59
N THR A 758 10.93 37.11 14.44
CA THR A 758 11.55 36.27 15.49
C THR A 758 12.95 35.85 15.10
N MET A 759 13.78 36.80 14.84
CA MET A 759 15.19 36.55 14.65
C MET A 759 15.84 36.32 16.03
N ALA A 760 16.41 35.15 16.21
CA ALA A 760 17.24 34.93 17.40
C ALA A 760 18.64 35.47 17.10
N PRO A 761 19.15 36.41 17.88
CA PRO A 761 20.58 36.75 17.86
C PRO A 761 21.37 35.46 18.15
N ILE A 762 22.56 35.36 17.59
CA ILE A 762 23.50 34.28 17.89
C ILE A 762 23.71 34.30 19.42
N GLN A 763 23.46 33.18 20.05
CA GLN A 763 23.76 33.02 21.46
C GLN A 763 25.28 32.94 21.66
N ASP A 764 25.79 33.53 22.69
CA ASP A 764 27.23 33.43 23.05
C ASP A 764 27.62 31.96 23.33
N ASP A 765 26.68 31.12 23.73
CA ASP A 765 26.80 29.69 24.03
C ASP A 765 26.57 28.75 22.80
N ALA A 766 26.44 29.29 21.58
CA ALA A 766 26.15 28.51 20.35
C ALA A 766 27.09 27.33 20.14
N GLU A 767 28.38 27.52 20.40
CA GLU A 767 29.39 26.47 20.25
C GLU A 767 29.26 25.42 21.36
N GLU A 768 28.93 25.84 22.59
CA GLU A 768 28.68 24.93 23.72
C GLU A 768 27.46 24.02 23.49
N ILE A 769 26.38 24.56 22.93
CA ILE A 769 25.18 23.77 22.56
C ILE A 769 25.53 22.66 21.57
N ILE A 770 26.31 22.98 20.52
CA ILE A 770 26.71 21.97 19.53
C ILE A 770 27.69 20.96 20.15
N SER A 771 28.62 21.42 21.02
CA SER A 771 29.53 20.55 21.75
C SER A 771 28.81 19.57 22.68
N GLU A 772 27.74 19.99 23.33
CA GLU A 772 26.89 19.09 24.15
C GLU A 772 26.26 17.97 23.29
N ILE A 773 25.75 18.30 22.10
CA ILE A 773 25.21 17.30 21.18
C ILE A 773 26.28 16.28 20.76
N ILE A 774 27.44 16.77 20.35
CA ILE A 774 28.59 15.92 19.97
C ILE A 774 29.02 15.03 21.14
N SER A 775 29.10 15.59 22.37
CA SER A 775 29.42 14.84 23.59
C SER A 775 28.40 13.75 23.88
N GLY A 776 27.10 14.02 23.67
CA GLY A 776 26.03 13.04 23.82
C GLY A 776 26.20 11.87 22.85
N VAL A 777 26.48 12.14 21.58
CA VAL A 777 26.73 11.09 20.55
C VAL A 777 27.97 10.28 20.90
N LYS A 778 29.07 10.91 21.27
CA LYS A 778 30.31 10.23 21.70
C LYS A 778 30.12 9.34 22.92
N SER A 779 29.19 9.68 23.78
CA SER A 779 28.84 8.91 24.98
C SER A 779 27.81 7.80 24.68
N TYR A 780 27.48 7.56 23.41
CA TYR A 780 26.45 6.60 22.96
C TYR A 780 25.09 6.84 23.62
N ASN A 781 24.72 8.11 23.74
CA ASN A 781 23.59 8.57 24.54
C ASN A 781 22.49 9.13 23.63
N PHE A 782 21.43 8.37 23.47
CA PHE A 782 20.32 8.70 22.59
C PHE A 782 18.97 8.54 23.30
N PRO A 783 18.69 9.33 24.34
CA PRO A 783 17.44 9.21 25.10
C PRO A 783 16.22 9.48 24.21
N ILE A 784 15.12 8.82 24.54
CA ILE A 784 13.87 8.90 23.77
C ILE A 784 13.32 10.33 23.73
N ILE A 785 13.43 11.09 24.82
CA ILE A 785 13.14 12.53 24.87
C ILE A 785 14.13 13.18 25.81
N LYS A 786 14.74 14.29 25.38
CA LYS A 786 15.75 15.00 26.14
C LYS A 786 15.22 15.58 27.46
N SER A 787 13.99 16.11 27.45
CA SER A 787 13.37 16.73 28.65
C SER A 787 12.66 15.75 29.57
N GLY A 788 12.45 14.51 29.15
CA GLY A 788 11.66 13.53 29.89
C GLY A 788 10.13 13.76 29.89
N LYS A 789 9.65 14.81 29.24
CA LYS A 789 8.21 15.13 29.17
C LYS A 789 7.58 14.58 27.90
N LYS A 790 6.46 13.87 28.05
CA LYS A 790 5.69 13.33 26.92
C LYS A 790 5.18 14.43 25.97
N SER A 791 4.85 15.61 26.50
CA SER A 791 4.42 16.77 25.73
C SER A 791 5.45 17.29 24.73
N ASP A 792 6.72 16.95 24.91
CA ASP A 792 7.81 17.42 24.04
C ASP A 792 8.06 16.48 22.85
N CYS A 793 7.35 15.35 22.80
CA CYS A 793 7.42 14.42 21.68
C CYS A 793 6.77 15.05 20.43
N PRO A 794 7.45 15.05 19.27
CA PRO A 794 6.87 15.55 18.03
C PRO A 794 5.53 14.86 17.72
N ALA A 795 4.51 15.66 17.36
CA ALA A 795 3.17 15.14 17.04
C ALA A 795 3.21 14.10 15.89
N PHE A 796 4.06 14.34 14.91
CA PHE A 796 4.26 13.46 13.73
C PHE A 796 5.65 12.83 13.78
N CYS A 797 5.88 11.89 14.71
CA CYS A 797 7.13 11.17 14.77
C CYS A 797 7.02 9.85 13.99
N GLU A 798 7.83 9.69 12.97
CA GLU A 798 7.88 8.50 12.10
C GLU A 798 8.27 7.22 12.86
N PHE A 799 8.96 7.36 14.00
CA PHE A 799 9.46 6.24 14.82
C PHE A 799 8.58 5.91 16.03
N LYS A 800 7.35 6.42 16.12
CA LYS A 800 6.44 6.14 17.24
C LYS A 800 6.24 4.64 17.49
N ASN A 801 6.15 3.85 16.43
CA ASN A 801 5.94 2.42 16.52
C ASN A 801 7.15 1.67 17.12
N ILE A 802 8.36 2.16 16.88
CA ILE A 802 9.61 1.61 17.45
C ILE A 802 9.79 2.13 18.87
N CYS A 803 9.62 3.44 19.08
CA CYS A 803 9.80 4.10 20.37
C CYS A 803 8.73 3.70 21.41
N LYS A 804 7.47 3.50 20.98
CA LYS A 804 6.30 3.12 21.80
C LYS A 804 5.95 4.08 22.95
N ARG A 805 6.56 5.25 23.03
CA ARG A 805 6.30 6.20 24.11
C ARG A 805 4.99 6.96 23.98
N GLY A 806 4.45 7.09 22.77
CA GLY A 806 3.19 7.76 22.50
C GLY A 806 1.93 6.93 22.79
N ARG A 807 2.11 5.66 23.22
CA ARG A 807 1.03 4.68 23.38
C ARG A 807 0.51 4.53 24.80
N GLU A 808 0.76 5.46 25.69
CA GLU A 808 0.20 5.48 27.05
C GLU A 808 -1.07 6.30 27.16
#